data_8ebd5170beb8fec52e1eb27ee17259a8
#
_entry.id   8ebd5170beb8fec52e1eb27ee17259a8
#
_cell.length_a   1.000
_cell.length_b   1.000
_cell.length_c   1.000
_cell.angle_alpha   90.00
_cell.angle_beta   90.00
_cell.angle_gamma   90.00
#
_symmetry.space_group_name_H-M   'P 1'
#
loop_
_entity.id
_entity.type
_entity.pdbx_description
1 polymer ?
#
loop_
_entity_poly.entity_id
_entity_poly.type
_entity_poly.pdbx_seq_one_letter_code
_entity_poly.pdbx_strand_id
1 'polypeptide(L)'
;MKVEIDKKEIEEKLFQMELEKAYQLIREYEKEVPADMDLISYYTVYYIYCGELEKALFYALKGVRRYPVNGDMLYNLANVYELRGELFLAGENYTKAQIVYSYIKDAKAKTLQIPEKLVALMGMMEENVKQYSGEKRKNYNEEIRRYQERYKSCFGLSEPVYRDPEQIIGKYIWVSAQEKRYVAVQKAQYSKFVEKHSWDLLHLKGELLNVEEGKAYQVNGDYKEYLLPIAVQEKNILHLFKQNEKKFVVLQRENRHFNYYKVKNGTLVDSSGLSYYGNPIPLGHDAKRKKLVLNIFVDGLSQEILNGTDFEKIMPHTYHFFKNGTICTQAYSTAEWTYPSLANYVTGLDTLHHMMFHNELEGCLPEEVPTLAEYFKEQGYVTTKMDGDWRSVPSYGHARGYDRVIYQNQVLGSKHEEMIGDTIEQLEGLKDTDHFMWICMGDLHDIADGYDLSFGVQTHLELENRVKEDIGETSVKQFSSANKIEGYKKMVYYTDKLLEGLYHYIQMNYDKNEFIVSLFADHGQGYLVPEGEHFICKERTKVAFMFAGDVQRQISDEIISTSDYVSIMNKLAGIPMKNVETTGNLPVCFGGKKEREYAMSECLHPKDVYCATFYTRENTIYFENGLPTREDGRFVLKDYKINVTDC
;
A
#
# COMPACT_ATOMS: atom_id res chain seq x y z
N MET A 1 -13.50 -20.41 -21.22
CA MET A 1 -14.69 -21.19 -21.64
C MET A 1 -14.85 -22.51 -20.87
N LYS A 2 -13.88 -23.45 -20.81
CA LYS A 2 -14.01 -24.69 -19.98
C LYS A 2 -14.07 -24.34 -18.47
N VAL A 3 -13.18 -23.49 -17.98
CA VAL A 3 -13.13 -23.02 -16.59
C VAL A 3 -14.44 -22.36 -16.15
N GLU A 4 -15.06 -21.54 -16.98
CA GLU A 4 -16.35 -20.90 -16.68
C GLU A 4 -17.52 -21.89 -16.63
N ILE A 5 -17.47 -22.95 -17.45
CA ILE A 5 -18.47 -24.03 -17.42
C ILE A 5 -18.32 -24.82 -16.12
N ASP A 6 -17.09 -25.15 -15.74
CA ASP A 6 -16.79 -25.91 -14.53
C ASP A 6 -17.22 -25.13 -13.26
N LYS A 7 -17.00 -23.81 -13.20
CA LYS A 7 -17.46 -22.96 -12.09
C LYS A 7 -18.98 -22.94 -11.96
N LYS A 8 -19.70 -22.74 -13.06
CA LYS A 8 -21.18 -22.77 -13.06
C LYS A 8 -21.73 -24.10 -12.61
N GLU A 9 -21.13 -25.21 -13.04
CA GLU A 9 -21.57 -26.54 -12.63
C GLU A 9 -21.35 -26.78 -11.13
N ILE A 10 -20.22 -26.32 -10.58
CA ILE A 10 -19.96 -26.35 -9.12
C ILE A 10 -21.02 -25.56 -8.37
N GLU A 11 -21.30 -24.34 -8.80
CA GLU A 11 -22.30 -23.46 -8.18
C GLU A 11 -23.71 -24.04 -8.23
N GLU A 12 -24.09 -24.61 -9.38
CA GLU A 12 -25.37 -25.28 -9.53
C GLU A 12 -25.51 -26.48 -8.58
N LYS A 13 -24.46 -27.31 -8.44
CA LYS A 13 -24.50 -28.47 -7.54
C LYS A 13 -24.52 -28.06 -6.06
N LEU A 14 -23.81 -27.01 -5.69
CA LEU A 14 -23.89 -26.44 -4.33
C LEU A 14 -25.30 -25.90 -4.06
N PHE A 15 -25.87 -25.15 -4.99
CA PHE A 15 -27.22 -24.59 -4.85
C PHE A 15 -28.30 -25.68 -4.78
N GLN A 16 -28.16 -26.78 -5.53
CA GLN A 16 -29.06 -27.93 -5.52
C GLN A 16 -28.86 -28.85 -4.30
N MET A 17 -27.90 -28.54 -3.42
CA MET A 17 -27.53 -29.38 -2.27
C MET A 17 -27.05 -30.77 -2.64
N GLU A 18 -26.54 -30.95 -3.89
CA GLU A 18 -25.94 -32.23 -4.34
C GLU A 18 -24.47 -32.30 -3.87
N LEU A 19 -24.26 -32.33 -2.55
CA LEU A 19 -22.97 -32.03 -1.90
C LEU A 19 -21.85 -33.01 -2.31
N GLU A 20 -22.12 -34.30 -2.51
CA GLU A 20 -21.11 -35.29 -2.94
C GLU A 20 -20.58 -34.94 -4.33
N LYS A 21 -21.47 -34.58 -5.26
CA LYS A 21 -21.09 -34.21 -6.63
C LYS A 21 -20.34 -32.85 -6.62
N ALA A 22 -20.87 -31.87 -5.86
CA ALA A 22 -20.22 -30.60 -5.73
C ALA A 22 -18.77 -30.74 -5.21
N TYR A 23 -18.55 -31.57 -4.20
CA TYR A 23 -17.21 -31.83 -3.67
C TYR A 23 -16.28 -32.48 -4.70
N GLN A 24 -16.78 -33.47 -5.47
CA GLN A 24 -15.98 -34.08 -6.54
C GLN A 24 -15.57 -33.04 -7.59
N LEU A 25 -16.51 -32.21 -8.05
CA LEU A 25 -16.23 -31.15 -9.03
C LEU A 25 -15.24 -30.10 -8.48
N ILE A 26 -15.40 -29.68 -7.23
CA ILE A 26 -14.45 -28.78 -6.58
C ILE A 26 -13.04 -29.40 -6.56
N ARG A 27 -12.92 -30.67 -6.21
CA ARG A 27 -11.62 -31.37 -6.18
C ARG A 27 -10.99 -31.56 -7.56
N GLU A 28 -11.80 -31.80 -8.60
CA GLU A 28 -11.35 -31.89 -9.98
C GLU A 28 -10.88 -30.50 -10.48
N TYR A 29 -11.68 -29.45 -10.20
CA TYR A 29 -11.37 -28.09 -10.54
C TYR A 29 -10.08 -27.61 -9.84
N GLU A 30 -9.90 -27.90 -8.54
CA GLU A 30 -8.69 -27.59 -7.79
C GLU A 30 -7.42 -28.17 -8.41
N LYS A 31 -7.48 -29.35 -9.01
CA LYS A 31 -6.32 -29.95 -9.70
C LYS A 31 -5.94 -29.19 -10.97
N GLU A 32 -6.91 -28.61 -11.65
CA GLU A 32 -6.68 -27.84 -12.88
C GLU A 32 -6.31 -26.37 -12.57
N VAL A 33 -6.94 -25.75 -11.54
CA VAL A 33 -6.81 -24.31 -11.24
C VAL A 33 -6.63 -24.08 -9.73
N PRO A 34 -5.57 -24.63 -9.08
CA PRO A 34 -5.44 -24.62 -7.62
C PRO A 34 -5.26 -23.23 -6.98
N ALA A 35 -4.92 -22.20 -7.76
CA ALA A 35 -4.74 -20.83 -7.27
C ALA A 35 -5.99 -19.95 -7.46
N ASP A 36 -7.08 -20.50 -8.02
CA ASP A 36 -8.31 -19.73 -8.20
C ASP A 36 -8.93 -19.36 -6.84
N MET A 37 -9.20 -18.07 -6.64
CA MET A 37 -9.78 -17.57 -5.38
C MET A 37 -11.17 -18.14 -5.08
N ASP A 38 -11.97 -18.46 -6.12
CA ASP A 38 -13.32 -18.99 -5.95
C ASP A 38 -13.35 -20.36 -5.28
N LEU A 39 -12.24 -21.13 -5.36
CA LEU A 39 -12.10 -22.39 -4.62
C LEU A 39 -12.30 -22.21 -3.13
N ILE A 40 -11.83 -21.10 -2.57
CA ILE A 40 -11.97 -20.80 -1.13
C ILE A 40 -13.45 -20.58 -0.80
N SER A 41 -14.17 -19.86 -1.66
CA SER A 41 -15.62 -19.65 -1.52
C SER A 41 -16.37 -20.96 -1.65
N TYR A 42 -16.03 -21.79 -2.63
CA TYR A 42 -16.68 -23.09 -2.84
C TYR A 42 -16.49 -24.03 -1.64
N TYR A 43 -15.27 -24.14 -1.09
CA TYR A 43 -15.04 -24.92 0.12
C TYR A 43 -15.79 -24.33 1.33
N THR A 44 -15.82 -23.01 1.47
CA THR A 44 -16.55 -22.36 2.56
C THR A 44 -18.04 -22.71 2.49
N VAL A 45 -18.67 -22.49 1.34
CA VAL A 45 -20.10 -22.79 1.13
C VAL A 45 -20.40 -24.28 1.28
N TYR A 46 -19.56 -25.15 0.74
CA TYR A 46 -19.69 -26.60 0.88
C TYR A 46 -19.71 -27.01 2.35
N TYR A 47 -18.75 -26.54 3.17
CA TYR A 47 -18.69 -26.89 4.59
C TYR A 47 -19.82 -26.25 5.42
N ILE A 48 -20.33 -25.08 5.02
CA ILE A 48 -21.55 -24.51 5.60
C ILE A 48 -22.72 -25.49 5.40
N TYR A 49 -22.93 -25.96 4.19
CA TYR A 49 -24.02 -26.86 3.87
C TYR A 49 -23.86 -28.25 4.52
N CYS A 50 -22.65 -28.70 4.76
CA CYS A 50 -22.36 -29.90 5.52
C CYS A 50 -22.56 -29.73 7.05
N GLY A 51 -22.75 -28.50 7.55
CA GLY A 51 -22.80 -28.19 8.98
C GLY A 51 -21.44 -28.23 9.68
N GLU A 52 -20.34 -28.34 8.92
CA GLU A 52 -18.98 -28.39 9.46
C GLU A 52 -18.40 -26.96 9.65
N LEU A 53 -18.98 -26.20 10.60
CA LEU A 53 -18.72 -24.76 10.77
C LEU A 53 -17.26 -24.43 11.08
N GLU A 54 -16.50 -25.31 11.73
CA GLU A 54 -15.06 -25.08 12.00
C GLU A 54 -14.23 -25.12 10.69
N LYS A 55 -14.52 -26.03 9.80
CA LYS A 55 -13.86 -26.08 8.48
C LYS A 55 -14.29 -24.88 7.61
N ALA A 56 -15.59 -24.55 7.64
CA ALA A 56 -16.10 -23.37 6.95
C ALA A 56 -15.38 -22.10 7.43
N LEU A 57 -15.20 -21.93 8.76
CA LEU A 57 -14.47 -20.80 9.34
C LEU A 57 -13.01 -20.78 8.88
N PHE A 58 -12.35 -21.93 8.86
CA PHE A 58 -10.96 -22.01 8.38
C PHE A 58 -10.81 -21.48 6.95
N TYR A 59 -11.65 -21.94 6.02
CA TYR A 59 -11.61 -21.47 4.63
C TYR A 59 -12.04 -20.01 4.50
N ALA A 60 -13.09 -19.56 5.20
CA ALA A 60 -13.54 -18.19 5.17
C ALA A 60 -12.46 -17.21 5.68
N LEU A 61 -11.79 -17.54 6.79
CA LEU A 61 -10.67 -16.75 7.31
C LEU A 61 -9.48 -16.75 6.34
N LYS A 62 -9.14 -17.89 5.73
CA LYS A 62 -8.11 -17.97 4.69
C LYS A 62 -8.45 -17.04 3.53
N GLY A 63 -9.71 -17.01 3.11
CA GLY A 63 -10.19 -16.13 2.04
C GLY A 63 -10.03 -14.66 2.37
N VAL A 64 -10.53 -14.22 3.51
CA VAL A 64 -10.46 -12.81 3.92
C VAL A 64 -9.02 -12.36 4.21
N ARG A 65 -8.15 -13.25 4.69
CA ARG A 65 -6.72 -12.92 4.85
C ARG A 65 -6.02 -12.69 3.53
N ARG A 66 -6.33 -13.51 2.52
CA ARG A 66 -5.70 -13.41 1.20
C ARG A 66 -6.34 -12.33 0.32
N TYR A 67 -7.66 -12.12 0.45
CA TYR A 67 -8.49 -11.22 -0.35
C TYR A 67 -9.36 -10.32 0.54
N PRO A 68 -8.77 -9.41 1.32
CA PRO A 68 -9.48 -8.65 2.35
C PRO A 68 -10.51 -7.65 1.80
N VAL A 69 -10.43 -7.32 0.51
CA VAL A 69 -11.34 -6.42 -0.20
C VAL A 69 -12.30 -7.15 -1.14
N ASN A 70 -12.34 -8.48 -1.07
CA ASN A 70 -13.29 -9.27 -1.86
C ASN A 70 -14.63 -9.41 -1.14
N GLY A 71 -15.71 -8.95 -1.78
CA GLY A 71 -17.05 -8.94 -1.20
C GLY A 71 -17.60 -10.34 -0.89
N ASP A 72 -17.32 -11.33 -1.73
CA ASP A 72 -17.80 -12.70 -1.54
C ASP A 72 -17.08 -13.39 -0.36
N MET A 73 -15.78 -13.16 -0.20
CA MET A 73 -15.02 -13.67 0.95
C MET A 73 -15.53 -13.09 2.27
N LEU A 74 -15.77 -11.77 2.30
CA LEU A 74 -16.32 -11.08 3.47
C LEU A 74 -17.75 -11.56 3.79
N TYR A 75 -18.59 -11.72 2.76
CA TYR A 75 -19.95 -12.22 2.92
C TYR A 75 -19.97 -13.66 3.47
N ASN A 76 -19.14 -14.53 2.93
CA ASN A 76 -19.01 -15.91 3.37
C ASN A 76 -18.55 -15.99 4.83
N LEU A 77 -17.55 -15.18 5.23
CA LEU A 77 -17.09 -15.11 6.61
C LEU A 77 -18.21 -14.61 7.54
N ALA A 78 -18.94 -13.58 7.10
CA ALA A 78 -20.09 -13.06 7.87
C ALA A 78 -21.15 -14.15 8.10
N ASN A 79 -21.45 -14.93 7.06
CA ASN A 79 -22.42 -16.03 7.14
C ASN A 79 -21.98 -17.14 8.11
N VAL A 80 -20.69 -17.48 8.10
CA VAL A 80 -20.14 -18.46 9.06
C VAL A 80 -20.26 -17.94 10.49
N TYR A 81 -19.92 -16.65 10.76
CA TYR A 81 -20.08 -16.06 12.09
C TYR A 81 -21.55 -15.98 12.54
N GLU A 82 -22.48 -15.66 11.62
CA GLU A 82 -23.92 -15.67 11.89
C GLU A 82 -24.39 -17.05 12.36
N LEU A 83 -24.00 -18.12 11.61
CA LEU A 83 -24.36 -19.51 11.96
C LEU A 83 -23.72 -19.98 13.27
N ARG A 84 -22.59 -19.42 13.67
CA ARG A 84 -21.94 -19.68 14.96
C ARG A 84 -22.51 -18.86 16.11
N GLY A 85 -23.42 -17.91 15.84
CA GLY A 85 -23.99 -17.00 16.84
C GLY A 85 -23.04 -15.84 17.23
N GLU A 86 -21.96 -15.63 16.51
CA GLU A 86 -20.98 -14.55 16.74
C GLU A 86 -21.45 -13.26 16.06
N LEU A 87 -22.56 -12.69 16.55
CA LEU A 87 -23.38 -11.69 15.85
C LEU A 87 -22.64 -10.38 15.52
N PHE A 88 -21.73 -9.92 16.39
CA PHE A 88 -20.96 -8.69 16.15
C PHE A 88 -19.96 -8.89 15.00
N LEU A 89 -19.28 -10.03 14.98
CA LEU A 89 -18.35 -10.37 13.89
C LEU A 89 -19.09 -10.59 12.57
N ALA A 90 -20.26 -11.21 12.60
CA ALA A 90 -21.12 -11.35 11.43
C ALA A 90 -21.52 -9.98 10.88
N GLY A 91 -22.04 -9.09 11.72
CA GLY A 91 -22.44 -7.76 11.32
C GLY A 91 -21.27 -6.91 10.78
N GLU A 92 -20.09 -7.05 11.38
CA GLU A 92 -18.86 -6.40 10.88
C GLU A 92 -18.58 -6.81 9.44
N ASN A 93 -18.52 -8.09 9.18
CA ASN A 93 -18.14 -8.59 7.86
C ASN A 93 -19.23 -8.38 6.81
N TYR A 94 -20.52 -8.42 7.18
CA TYR A 94 -21.60 -8.02 6.27
C TYR A 94 -21.50 -6.53 5.90
N THR A 95 -21.18 -5.66 6.87
CA THR A 95 -20.99 -4.23 6.58
C THR A 95 -19.83 -4.01 5.64
N LYS A 96 -18.71 -4.71 5.84
CA LYS A 96 -17.56 -4.68 4.92
C LYS A 96 -17.95 -5.14 3.52
N ALA A 97 -18.63 -6.28 3.42
CA ALA A 97 -19.08 -6.81 2.13
C ALA A 97 -20.02 -5.84 1.41
N GLN A 98 -20.96 -5.20 2.12
CA GLN A 98 -21.85 -4.19 1.56
C GLN A 98 -21.07 -3.02 0.96
N ILE A 99 -20.06 -2.54 1.67
CA ILE A 99 -19.21 -1.45 1.21
C ILE A 99 -18.49 -1.85 -0.06
N VAL A 100 -17.82 -3.02 -0.07
CA VAL A 100 -17.11 -3.52 -1.24
C VAL A 100 -18.05 -3.68 -2.44
N TYR A 101 -19.20 -4.31 -2.27
CA TYR A 101 -20.18 -4.48 -3.35
C TYR A 101 -20.74 -3.16 -3.88
N SER A 102 -20.77 -2.08 -3.08
CA SER A 102 -21.25 -0.78 -3.55
C SER A 102 -20.37 -0.18 -4.66
N TYR A 103 -19.13 -0.62 -4.78
CA TYR A 103 -18.19 -0.19 -5.83
C TYR A 103 -18.19 -1.10 -7.07
N ILE A 104 -18.85 -2.26 -7.02
CA ILE A 104 -18.90 -3.22 -8.12
C ILE A 104 -20.20 -3.00 -8.92
N LYS A 105 -20.09 -2.65 -10.20
CA LYS A 105 -21.25 -2.30 -11.05
C LYS A 105 -22.34 -3.37 -11.10
N ASP A 106 -21.98 -4.64 -11.12
CA ASP A 106 -22.90 -5.78 -11.29
C ASP A 106 -23.34 -6.45 -9.98
N ALA A 107 -22.85 -5.97 -8.82
CA ALA A 107 -23.17 -6.54 -7.50
C ALA A 107 -24.47 -5.99 -6.88
N LYS A 108 -25.29 -5.26 -7.61
CA LYS A 108 -26.50 -4.60 -7.09
C LYS A 108 -27.45 -5.55 -6.37
N ALA A 109 -27.62 -6.78 -6.87
CA ALA A 109 -28.48 -7.79 -6.24
C ALA A 109 -27.94 -8.25 -4.88
N LYS A 110 -26.63 -8.46 -4.77
CA LYS A 110 -25.95 -8.84 -3.50
C LYS A 110 -26.02 -7.71 -2.48
N THR A 111 -25.83 -6.47 -2.93
CA THR A 111 -25.92 -5.26 -2.08
C THR A 111 -27.31 -5.11 -1.47
N LEU A 112 -28.39 -5.47 -2.17
CA LEU A 112 -29.78 -5.35 -1.67
C LEU A 112 -30.12 -6.36 -0.57
N GLN A 113 -29.47 -7.51 -0.48
CA GLN A 113 -29.74 -8.54 0.53
C GLN A 113 -29.11 -8.26 1.89
N ILE A 114 -27.97 -7.56 1.92
CA ILE A 114 -27.21 -7.33 3.16
C ILE A 114 -27.97 -6.46 4.18
N PRO A 115 -28.66 -5.37 3.81
CA PRO A 115 -29.43 -4.57 4.77
C PRO A 115 -30.46 -5.37 5.54
N GLU A 116 -31.14 -6.32 4.90
CA GLU A 116 -32.09 -7.20 5.57
C GLU A 116 -31.42 -8.11 6.60
N LYS A 117 -30.24 -8.66 6.25
CA LYS A 117 -29.42 -9.45 7.17
C LYS A 117 -28.95 -8.62 8.37
N LEU A 118 -28.50 -7.41 8.15
CA LEU A 118 -28.04 -6.52 9.22
C LEU A 118 -29.21 -6.15 10.18
N VAL A 119 -30.40 -5.91 9.65
CA VAL A 119 -31.62 -5.70 10.47
C VAL A 119 -31.96 -6.95 11.28
N ALA A 120 -31.89 -8.14 10.68
CA ALA A 120 -32.15 -9.40 11.38
C ALA A 120 -31.12 -9.65 12.51
N LEU A 121 -29.83 -9.40 12.25
CA LEU A 121 -28.77 -9.49 13.27
C LEU A 121 -29.00 -8.52 14.45
N MET A 122 -29.41 -7.29 14.17
CA MET A 122 -29.75 -6.33 15.21
C MET A 122 -30.89 -6.83 16.07
N GLY A 123 -31.94 -7.40 15.47
CA GLY A 123 -33.03 -8.04 16.20
C GLY A 123 -32.55 -9.18 17.11
N MET A 124 -31.63 -10.04 16.61
CA MET A 124 -31.03 -11.10 17.43
C MET A 124 -30.19 -10.55 18.59
N MET A 125 -29.42 -9.48 18.36
CA MET A 125 -28.64 -8.82 19.42
C MET A 125 -29.56 -8.25 20.52
N GLU A 126 -30.66 -7.61 20.12
CA GLU A 126 -31.66 -7.07 21.07
C GLU A 126 -32.39 -8.17 21.88
N GLU A 127 -32.67 -9.31 21.25
CA GLU A 127 -33.22 -10.48 21.96
C GLU A 127 -32.21 -11.04 22.96
N ASN A 128 -30.92 -11.12 22.60
CA ASN A 128 -29.87 -11.55 23.52
C ASN A 128 -29.75 -10.63 24.75
N VAL A 129 -29.95 -9.31 24.57
CA VAL A 129 -29.97 -8.35 25.69
C VAL A 129 -31.04 -8.71 26.73
N LYS A 130 -32.22 -9.20 26.30
CA LYS A 130 -33.31 -9.57 27.18
C LYS A 130 -32.95 -10.74 28.10
N GLN A 131 -32.02 -11.60 27.65
CA GLN A 131 -31.54 -12.77 28.39
C GLN A 131 -30.49 -12.42 29.46
N TYR A 132 -29.89 -11.23 29.40
CA TYR A 132 -28.85 -10.79 30.32
C TYR A 132 -29.40 -9.88 31.41
N SER A 133 -28.77 -9.86 32.58
CA SER A 133 -29.11 -9.00 33.71
C SER A 133 -27.89 -8.29 34.29
N GLY A 134 -28.11 -7.26 35.08
CA GLY A 134 -27.05 -6.53 35.80
C GLY A 134 -26.00 -5.94 34.88
N GLU A 135 -24.74 -6.07 35.25
CA GLU A 135 -23.60 -5.51 34.57
C GLU A 135 -23.38 -6.12 33.15
N LYS A 136 -23.66 -7.40 33.01
CA LYS A 136 -23.56 -8.09 31.70
C LYS A 136 -24.52 -7.47 30.67
N ARG A 137 -25.73 -7.14 31.06
CA ARG A 137 -26.71 -6.46 30.19
C ARG A 137 -26.23 -5.06 29.81
N LYS A 138 -25.67 -4.33 30.78
CA LYS A 138 -25.15 -2.97 30.55
C LYS A 138 -23.99 -3.00 29.55
N ASN A 139 -23.04 -3.90 29.74
CA ASN A 139 -21.86 -4.04 28.85
C ASN A 139 -22.28 -4.45 27.45
N TYR A 140 -23.21 -5.38 27.29
CA TYR A 140 -23.70 -5.82 25.99
C TYR A 140 -24.46 -4.71 25.23
N ASN A 141 -25.28 -3.91 25.93
CA ASN A 141 -25.92 -2.73 25.35
C ASN A 141 -24.91 -1.67 24.91
N GLU A 142 -23.84 -1.47 25.67
CA GLU A 142 -22.76 -0.56 25.31
C GLU A 142 -22.03 -1.06 24.05
N GLU A 143 -21.83 -2.38 23.91
CA GLU A 143 -21.23 -3.00 22.74
C GLU A 143 -22.13 -2.85 21.50
N ILE A 144 -23.44 -3.02 21.62
CA ILE A 144 -24.39 -2.74 20.53
C ILE A 144 -24.28 -1.28 20.09
N ARG A 145 -24.26 -0.34 21.03
CA ARG A 145 -24.17 1.08 20.75
C ARG A 145 -22.84 1.40 20.01
N ARG A 146 -21.71 0.86 20.51
CA ARG A 146 -20.40 1.01 19.86
C ARG A 146 -20.38 0.40 18.47
N TYR A 147 -21.02 -0.76 18.30
CA TYR A 147 -21.18 -1.38 16.99
C TYR A 147 -21.93 -0.46 16.04
N GLN A 148 -23.10 0.05 16.41
CA GLN A 148 -23.89 0.94 15.58
C GLN A 148 -23.16 2.22 15.20
N GLU A 149 -22.43 2.85 16.12
CA GLU A 149 -21.66 4.05 15.88
C GLU A 149 -20.46 3.77 14.97
N ARG A 150 -19.73 2.69 15.23
CA ARG A 150 -18.52 2.31 14.49
C ARG A 150 -18.83 1.96 13.05
N TYR A 151 -19.81 1.12 12.80
CA TYR A 151 -20.08 0.63 11.45
C TYR A 151 -20.83 1.62 10.56
N LYS A 152 -21.54 2.56 11.11
CA LYS A 152 -21.98 3.74 10.33
C LYS A 152 -20.79 4.56 9.79
N SER A 153 -19.65 4.46 10.42
CA SER A 153 -18.47 5.21 10.07
C SER A 153 -17.42 4.43 9.25
N CYS A 154 -17.54 3.13 9.08
CA CYS A 154 -16.67 2.36 8.22
C CYS A 154 -16.96 2.64 6.73
N PHE A 155 -15.95 2.64 5.88
CA PHE A 155 -16.09 2.80 4.45
C PHE A 155 -15.18 1.82 3.67
N GLY A 156 -15.44 1.70 2.38
CA GLY A 156 -14.75 0.76 1.51
C GLY A 156 -13.24 1.00 1.43
N LEU A 157 -12.60 0.01 0.95
CA LEU A 157 -11.22 -0.29 1.21
C LEU A 157 -10.24 0.21 0.16
N SER A 158 -10.67 0.23 -1.09
CA SER A 158 -9.80 0.54 -2.21
C SER A 158 -10.00 1.95 -2.73
N GLU A 159 -11.17 2.49 -2.51
CA GLU A 159 -11.42 3.85 -2.94
C GLU A 159 -11.38 4.80 -1.76
N PRO A 160 -10.61 5.80 -1.88
CA PRO A 160 -10.68 6.97 -1.07
C PRO A 160 -11.97 7.65 -1.35
N VAL A 161 -12.83 7.53 -0.46
CA VAL A 161 -14.09 8.26 -0.43
C VAL A 161 -13.78 9.71 -0.03
N TYR A 162 -12.86 10.33 -0.75
CA TYR A 162 -12.52 11.73 -0.52
C TYR A 162 -13.47 12.69 -1.22
N ARG A 163 -14.56 12.17 -1.80
CA ARG A 163 -15.61 12.99 -2.41
C ARG A 163 -16.56 13.62 -1.40
N ASP A 164 -16.66 13.06 -0.20
CA ASP A 164 -17.51 13.60 0.85
C ASP A 164 -16.75 13.73 2.16
N PRO A 165 -16.24 14.91 2.51
CA PRO A 165 -15.53 15.16 3.75
C PRO A 165 -16.31 14.82 5.00
N GLU A 166 -17.62 14.96 5.01
CA GLU A 166 -18.45 14.59 6.16
C GLU A 166 -18.44 13.08 6.41
N GLN A 167 -18.15 12.29 5.37
CA GLN A 167 -18.01 10.84 5.48
C GLN A 167 -16.59 10.36 5.84
N ILE A 168 -15.56 11.15 5.55
CA ILE A 168 -14.17 10.76 5.80
C ILE A 168 -13.80 10.90 7.26
N ILE A 169 -14.37 11.88 7.91
CA ILE A 169 -13.91 12.33 9.21
C ILE A 169 -14.43 11.43 10.31
N GLY A 170 -13.51 10.83 11.07
CA GLY A 170 -13.83 9.88 12.12
C GLY A 170 -14.19 8.49 11.62
N LYS A 171 -13.64 8.10 10.48
CA LYS A 171 -13.87 6.79 9.85
C LYS A 171 -12.74 5.83 10.12
N TYR A 172 -13.04 4.53 9.97
CA TYR A 172 -12.04 3.48 9.97
C TYR A 172 -11.87 2.91 8.59
N ILE A 173 -10.61 2.64 8.21
CA ILE A 173 -10.28 1.90 7.00
C ILE A 173 -9.54 0.62 7.40
N TRP A 174 -9.77 -0.47 6.68
CA TRP A 174 -9.07 -1.72 6.91
C TRP A 174 -7.70 -1.67 6.22
N VAL A 175 -6.66 -1.95 6.99
CA VAL A 175 -5.28 -2.05 6.51
C VAL A 175 -4.97 -3.49 6.12
N SER A 176 -5.55 -4.43 6.84
CA SER A 176 -5.51 -5.86 6.57
C SER A 176 -6.80 -6.50 7.08
N ALA A 177 -6.95 -7.82 6.95
CA ALA A 177 -8.09 -8.55 7.48
C ALA A 177 -8.30 -8.35 9.00
N GLN A 178 -7.24 -8.07 9.74
CA GLN A 178 -7.22 -7.98 11.20
C GLN A 178 -7.02 -6.54 11.70
N GLU A 179 -6.31 -5.71 10.94
CA GLU A 179 -5.94 -4.35 11.32
C GLU A 179 -6.83 -3.31 10.64
N LYS A 180 -7.36 -2.39 11.43
CA LYS A 180 -8.04 -1.19 10.95
C LYS A 180 -7.50 0.04 11.64
N ARG A 181 -7.50 1.17 10.94
CA ARG A 181 -7.01 2.44 11.45
C ARG A 181 -8.06 3.52 11.39
N TYR A 182 -8.03 4.38 12.39
CA TYR A 182 -8.83 5.59 12.40
C TYR A 182 -8.25 6.60 11.40
N VAL A 183 -9.11 7.17 10.57
CA VAL A 183 -8.76 8.20 9.58
C VAL A 183 -9.22 9.54 10.09
N ALA A 184 -8.28 10.45 10.26
CA ALA A 184 -8.53 11.86 10.51
C ALA A 184 -8.09 12.70 9.31
N VAL A 185 -8.53 13.95 9.25
CA VAL A 185 -8.05 14.91 8.25
C VAL A 185 -6.67 15.39 8.66
N GLN A 186 -5.68 15.18 7.82
CA GLN A 186 -4.35 15.74 8.01
C GLN A 186 -4.26 17.16 7.42
N LYS A 187 -4.80 17.34 6.22
CA LYS A 187 -4.81 18.63 5.54
C LYS A 187 -6.05 18.74 4.66
N ALA A 188 -6.76 19.85 4.77
CA ALA A 188 -7.89 20.17 3.89
C ALA A 188 -7.66 21.54 3.24
N GLN A 189 -7.69 21.58 1.93
CA GLN A 189 -7.64 22.83 1.16
C GLN A 189 -9.06 23.27 0.82
N TYR A 190 -9.76 23.88 1.76
CA TYR A 190 -11.06 24.45 1.51
C TYR A 190 -11.27 25.78 2.23
N SER A 191 -12.12 26.61 1.67
CA SER A 191 -12.62 27.82 2.31
C SER A 191 -13.97 27.57 2.95
N LYS A 192 -14.29 28.27 4.03
CA LYS A 192 -15.63 28.29 4.63
C LYS A 192 -16.73 28.71 3.66
N PHE A 193 -16.36 29.33 2.56
CA PHE A 193 -17.27 29.82 1.51
C PHE A 193 -17.43 28.87 0.34
N VAL A 194 -16.77 27.70 0.35
CA VAL A 194 -17.01 26.65 -0.65
C VAL A 194 -18.38 26.05 -0.37
N GLU A 195 -19.30 26.21 -1.31
CA GLU A 195 -20.61 25.62 -1.21
C GLU A 195 -20.55 24.09 -1.26
N LYS A 196 -21.53 23.40 -0.68
CA LYS A 196 -21.60 21.93 -0.62
C LYS A 196 -21.45 21.22 -1.96
N HIS A 197 -21.65 21.92 -3.06
CA HIS A 197 -21.61 21.37 -4.43
C HIS A 197 -20.21 21.45 -5.07
N SER A 198 -19.23 22.03 -4.41
CA SER A 198 -17.87 22.24 -4.94
C SER A 198 -16.86 21.23 -4.40
N TRP A 199 -17.30 20.10 -3.90
CA TRP A 199 -16.46 19.08 -3.27
C TRP A 199 -15.38 18.50 -4.20
N ASP A 200 -15.64 18.51 -5.51
CA ASP A 200 -14.65 18.07 -6.50
C ASP A 200 -13.39 18.95 -6.56
N LEU A 201 -13.44 20.13 -5.93
CA LEU A 201 -12.33 21.07 -5.83
C LEU A 201 -11.51 20.90 -4.53
N LEU A 202 -11.92 19.98 -3.64
CA LEU A 202 -11.25 19.80 -2.36
C LEU A 202 -10.14 18.76 -2.47
N HIS A 203 -8.95 19.17 -2.08
CA HIS A 203 -7.83 18.27 -1.83
C HIS A 203 -7.79 17.90 -0.34
N LEU A 204 -8.06 16.65 -0.03
CA LEU A 204 -8.03 16.14 1.33
C LEU A 204 -6.90 15.13 1.48
N LYS A 205 -6.08 15.32 2.50
CA LYS A 205 -5.13 14.32 2.98
C LYS A 205 -5.69 13.71 4.25
N GLY A 206 -5.79 12.38 4.27
CA GLY A 206 -6.12 11.62 5.45
C GLY A 206 -4.86 11.21 6.21
N GLU A 207 -4.98 11.12 7.51
CA GLU A 207 -3.97 10.60 8.40
C GLU A 207 -4.51 9.33 9.08
N LEU A 208 -3.84 8.21 8.89
CA LEU A 208 -4.26 6.92 9.38
C LEU A 208 -3.38 6.50 10.55
N LEU A 209 -3.99 6.34 11.73
CA LEU A 209 -3.32 5.87 12.96
C LEU A 209 -4.09 4.71 13.58
N ASN A 210 -3.37 3.80 14.22
CA ASN A 210 -3.96 2.91 15.22
C ASN A 210 -4.35 3.75 16.42
N VAL A 211 -5.58 3.57 16.92
CA VAL A 211 -6.09 4.33 18.05
C VAL A 211 -6.72 3.45 19.10
N GLU A 212 -6.62 3.90 20.33
CA GLU A 212 -7.44 3.47 21.45
C GLU A 212 -8.56 4.49 21.69
N GLU A 213 -9.81 4.02 21.74
CA GLU A 213 -10.97 4.87 22.01
C GLU A 213 -11.21 4.92 23.50
N GLY A 214 -11.43 6.12 24.04
CA GLY A 214 -11.72 6.26 25.47
C GLY A 214 -11.95 7.69 25.93
N LYS A 215 -12.29 7.82 27.22
CA LYS A 215 -12.37 9.12 27.90
C LYS A 215 -11.10 9.43 28.69
N ALA A 216 -10.26 8.43 28.92
CA ALA A 216 -8.98 8.61 29.60
C ALA A 216 -7.91 7.78 28.93
N TYR A 217 -6.67 8.28 28.95
CA TYR A 217 -5.51 7.58 28.43
C TYR A 217 -4.27 7.92 29.26
N GLN A 218 -3.48 6.91 29.59
CA GLN A 218 -2.23 7.09 30.32
C GLN A 218 -1.02 6.77 29.44
N VAL A 219 -0.13 7.76 29.30
CA VAL A 219 1.11 7.59 28.55
C VAL A 219 2.13 6.84 29.39
N ASN A 220 2.51 5.64 28.94
CA ASN A 220 3.53 4.80 29.57
C ASN A 220 4.54 4.33 28.53
N GLY A 221 5.82 4.23 28.93
CA GLY A 221 6.88 3.68 28.10
C GLY A 221 8.28 4.01 28.65
N ASP A 222 9.33 3.71 27.89
CA ASP A 222 10.72 3.77 28.32
C ASP A 222 11.37 5.14 28.13
N TYR A 223 10.75 6.02 27.35
CA TYR A 223 11.26 7.36 27.06
C TYR A 223 10.71 8.40 28.04
N LYS A 224 11.42 9.51 28.20
CA LYS A 224 11.01 10.60 29.10
C LYS A 224 9.85 11.42 28.55
N GLU A 225 9.82 11.60 27.24
CA GLU A 225 8.86 12.44 26.54
C GLU A 225 8.32 11.73 25.30
N TYR A 226 7.07 12.05 24.95
CA TYR A 226 6.32 11.50 23.83
C TYR A 226 5.53 12.59 23.11
N LEU A 227 5.26 12.38 21.83
CA LEU A 227 4.15 13.05 21.15
C LEU A 227 2.92 12.12 21.21
N LEU A 228 1.84 12.61 21.80
CA LEU A 228 0.57 11.89 21.87
C LEU A 228 -0.41 12.45 20.85
N PRO A 229 -0.76 11.70 19.79
CA PRO A 229 -1.80 12.09 18.86
C PRO A 229 -3.20 11.91 19.48
N ILE A 230 -4.04 12.93 19.41
CA ILE A 230 -5.41 12.88 19.89
C ILE A 230 -6.35 13.45 18.82
N ALA A 231 -7.40 12.70 18.45
CA ALA A 231 -8.48 13.19 17.63
C ALA A 231 -9.81 13.14 18.40
N VAL A 232 -10.72 14.05 18.05
CA VAL A 232 -12.06 14.11 18.62
C VAL A 232 -13.08 14.30 17.51
N GLN A 233 -14.24 13.68 17.63
CA GLN A 233 -15.34 13.88 16.68
C GLN A 233 -16.15 15.13 17.02
N GLU A 234 -16.27 15.41 18.33
CA GLU A 234 -17.00 16.55 18.85
C GLU A 234 -16.07 17.43 19.68
N LYS A 235 -16.50 18.64 19.99
CA LYS A 235 -15.77 19.55 20.85
C LYS A 235 -15.56 18.95 22.23
N ASN A 236 -14.33 18.63 22.57
CA ASN A 236 -13.93 18.05 23.84
C ASN A 236 -12.99 18.95 24.63
N ILE A 237 -13.05 18.85 25.94
CA ILE A 237 -12.09 19.44 26.88
C ILE A 237 -11.17 18.31 27.32
N LEU A 238 -9.88 18.47 27.04
CA LEU A 238 -8.84 17.57 27.50
C LEU A 238 -8.21 18.11 28.78
N HIS A 239 -8.13 17.27 29.79
CA HIS A 239 -7.42 17.54 31.01
C HIS A 239 -6.16 16.68 31.04
N LEU A 240 -4.98 17.32 30.98
CA LEU A 240 -3.71 16.64 31.04
C LEU A 240 -3.15 16.75 32.46
N PHE A 241 -2.97 15.61 33.11
CA PHE A 241 -2.43 15.51 34.45
C PHE A 241 -1.03 14.92 34.41
N LYS A 242 -0.07 15.65 34.98
CA LYS A 242 1.23 15.12 35.28
C LYS A 242 1.19 14.49 36.70
N GLN A 243 1.88 13.38 36.93
CA GLN A 243 2.01 12.84 38.27
C GLN A 243 2.45 13.92 39.26
N ASN A 244 1.59 14.23 40.23
CA ASN A 244 1.80 15.18 41.32
C ASN A 244 2.00 16.66 40.95
N GLU A 245 1.69 17.10 39.75
CA GLU A 245 1.84 18.49 39.29
C GLU A 245 0.65 19.00 38.49
N LYS A 246 0.68 20.31 38.23
CA LYS A 246 -0.35 21.12 37.61
C LYS A 246 -1.18 20.43 36.52
N LYS A 247 -2.48 20.56 36.64
CA LYS A 247 -3.48 20.25 35.63
C LYS A 247 -3.40 21.29 34.52
N PHE A 248 -3.23 20.81 33.27
CA PHE A 248 -3.42 21.65 32.09
C PHE A 248 -4.80 21.34 31.50
N VAL A 249 -5.47 22.35 31.00
CA VAL A 249 -6.75 22.24 30.33
C VAL A 249 -6.59 22.70 28.88
N VAL A 250 -6.92 21.82 27.95
CA VAL A 250 -6.86 22.10 26.51
C VAL A 250 -8.24 21.94 25.93
N LEU A 251 -8.72 22.93 25.21
CA LEU A 251 -9.95 22.84 24.44
C LEU A 251 -9.61 22.35 23.04
N GLN A 252 -9.98 21.11 22.72
CA GLN A 252 -9.90 20.61 21.38
C GLN A 252 -11.25 20.80 20.70
N ARG A 253 -11.26 21.56 19.63
CA ARG A 253 -12.46 21.81 18.82
C ARG A 253 -12.71 20.61 17.89
N GLU A 254 -13.95 20.48 17.48
CA GLU A 254 -14.38 19.56 16.43
C GLU A 254 -13.74 19.92 15.08
N ASN A 255 -12.52 19.49 14.86
CA ASN A 255 -11.81 19.67 13.58
C ASN A 255 -11.40 18.33 12.96
N ARG A 256 -11.69 17.24 13.65
CA ARG A 256 -11.46 15.86 13.19
C ARG A 256 -10.03 15.61 12.66
N HIS A 257 -9.07 16.36 13.19
CA HIS A 257 -7.64 16.22 13.00
C HIS A 257 -7.03 15.52 14.21
N PHE A 258 -5.91 14.81 13.99
CA PHE A 258 -5.03 14.51 15.10
C PHE A 258 -4.28 15.79 15.49
N ASN A 259 -4.34 16.11 16.78
CA ASN A 259 -3.50 17.12 17.38
C ASN A 259 -2.41 16.39 18.18
N TYR A 260 -1.17 16.83 18.04
CA TYR A 260 -0.01 16.22 18.67
C TYR A 260 0.39 17.01 19.91
N TYR A 261 0.36 16.32 21.06
CA TYR A 261 0.70 16.93 22.35
C TYR A 261 2.02 16.34 22.84
N LYS A 262 3.01 17.23 23.07
CA LYS A 262 4.26 16.83 23.72
C LYS A 262 4.00 16.63 25.23
N VAL A 263 4.11 15.40 25.68
CA VAL A 263 3.77 14.97 27.05
C VAL A 263 4.93 14.18 27.65
N LYS A 264 4.99 14.16 28.98
CA LYS A 264 5.97 13.32 29.71
C LYS A 264 5.41 11.94 29.97
N ASN A 265 6.32 11.00 30.18
CA ASN A 265 5.97 9.67 30.66
C ASN A 265 5.14 9.76 31.96
N GLY A 266 4.12 8.93 32.09
CA GLY A 266 3.19 8.95 33.21
C GLY A 266 2.11 10.04 33.14
N THR A 267 2.02 10.83 32.04
CA THR A 267 0.93 11.78 31.86
C THR A 267 -0.41 11.05 31.68
N LEU A 268 -1.40 11.41 32.50
CA LEU A 268 -2.77 10.98 32.35
C LEU A 268 -3.54 12.06 31.56
N VAL A 269 -4.24 11.66 30.54
CA VAL A 269 -5.19 12.50 29.81
C VAL A 269 -6.59 12.05 30.16
N ASP A 270 -7.44 13.00 30.60
CA ASP A 270 -8.86 12.80 30.85
C ASP A 270 -9.66 13.72 29.93
N SER A 271 -10.65 13.18 29.24
CA SER A 271 -11.44 13.88 28.23
C SER A 271 -12.90 13.99 28.64
N SER A 272 -13.52 15.15 28.40
CA SER A 272 -14.95 15.37 28.66
C SER A 272 -15.89 14.52 27.77
N GLY A 273 -15.39 14.01 26.66
CA GLY A 273 -16.12 13.15 25.71
C GLY A 273 -15.25 12.05 25.15
N LEU A 274 -15.79 11.26 24.21
CA LEU A 274 -15.05 10.21 23.54
C LEU A 274 -13.91 10.83 22.71
N SER A 275 -12.71 10.32 22.90
CA SER A 275 -11.51 10.71 22.17
C SER A 275 -10.79 9.49 21.60
N TYR A 276 -9.97 9.72 20.58
CA TYR A 276 -9.19 8.71 19.88
C TYR A 276 -7.72 9.02 20.12
N TYR A 277 -7.06 8.14 20.87
CA TYR A 277 -5.65 8.29 21.26
C TYR A 277 -4.78 7.43 20.35
N GLY A 278 -3.92 8.05 19.54
CA GLY A 278 -2.92 7.34 18.77
C GLY A 278 -1.81 6.81 19.67
N ASN A 279 -1.05 5.84 19.17
CA ASN A 279 0.12 5.33 19.88
C ASN A 279 1.10 6.48 20.19
N PRO A 280 1.57 6.62 21.44
CA PRO A 280 2.55 7.65 21.80
C PRO A 280 3.85 7.48 21.01
N ILE A 281 4.29 8.52 20.33
CA ILE A 281 5.54 8.55 19.56
C ILE A 281 6.66 8.94 20.52
N PRO A 282 7.68 8.07 20.73
CA PRO A 282 8.79 8.37 21.64
C PRO A 282 9.67 9.49 21.11
N LEU A 283 10.08 10.40 21.98
CA LEU A 283 11.06 11.44 21.66
C LEU A 283 12.42 11.05 22.27
N GLY A 284 13.35 10.69 21.41
CA GLY A 284 14.72 10.30 21.76
C GLY A 284 15.35 9.45 20.66
N HIS A 285 16.68 9.45 20.65
CA HIS A 285 17.48 8.66 19.72
C HIS A 285 18.15 7.49 20.44
N ASP A 286 18.24 6.36 19.76
CA ASP A 286 19.08 5.23 20.16
C ASP A 286 20.37 5.24 19.33
N ALA A 287 21.51 5.24 19.99
CA ALA A 287 22.84 5.27 19.35
C ALA A 287 23.10 4.11 18.38
N LYS A 288 22.32 3.04 18.44
CA LYS A 288 22.42 1.89 17.56
C LYS A 288 21.63 2.05 16.27
N ARG A 289 20.79 3.09 16.16
CA ARG A 289 19.91 3.34 15.03
C ARG A 289 20.35 4.55 14.23
N LYS A 290 20.01 4.59 12.95
CA LYS A 290 20.08 5.82 12.15
C LYS A 290 18.98 6.75 12.62
N LYS A 291 19.27 8.06 12.68
CA LYS A 291 18.23 9.05 12.98
C LYS A 291 17.20 9.16 11.87
N LEU A 292 17.65 8.95 10.62
CA LEU A 292 16.77 9.00 9.45
C LEU A 292 17.07 7.85 8.47
N VAL A 293 16.03 7.14 8.09
CA VAL A 293 16.01 6.24 6.93
C VAL A 293 14.88 6.68 6.02
N LEU A 294 15.23 7.28 4.88
CA LEU A 294 14.27 7.85 3.94
C LEU A 294 14.30 7.09 2.62
N ASN A 295 13.16 6.57 2.22
CA ASN A 295 12.94 5.84 0.98
C ASN A 295 12.15 6.74 0.02
N ILE A 296 12.79 7.22 -1.04
CA ILE A 296 12.20 8.08 -2.07
C ILE A 296 11.85 7.21 -3.26
N PHE A 297 10.59 6.84 -3.37
CA PHE A 297 10.05 6.13 -4.53
C PHE A 297 9.63 7.15 -5.59
N VAL A 298 10.19 7.04 -6.80
CA VAL A 298 9.86 7.88 -7.96
C VAL A 298 9.29 6.99 -9.05
N ASP A 299 7.97 6.99 -9.21
CA ASP A 299 7.26 6.17 -10.17
C ASP A 299 7.75 6.42 -11.61
N GLY A 300 8.15 5.36 -12.29
CA GLY A 300 8.50 5.40 -13.69
C GLY A 300 9.84 6.07 -14.04
N LEU A 301 10.81 6.16 -13.11
CA LEU A 301 12.13 6.72 -13.38
C LEU A 301 13.09 5.67 -13.96
N SER A 302 13.23 5.64 -15.26
CA SER A 302 14.15 4.72 -15.97
C SER A 302 15.61 5.08 -15.75
N GLN A 303 16.47 4.08 -15.50
CA GLN A 303 17.92 4.23 -15.43
C GLN A 303 18.51 4.60 -16.79
N GLU A 304 17.88 4.22 -17.90
CA GLU A 304 18.42 4.44 -19.25
C GLU A 304 18.60 5.92 -19.59
N ILE A 305 17.82 6.83 -19.00
CA ILE A 305 18.02 8.28 -19.16
C ILE A 305 19.08 8.85 -18.20
N LEU A 306 19.54 8.08 -17.22
CA LEU A 306 20.53 8.48 -16.19
C LEU A 306 21.91 7.86 -16.47
N ASN A 307 22.18 7.42 -17.70
CA ASN A 307 23.43 6.77 -18.04
C ASN A 307 24.58 7.77 -18.30
N GLY A 308 25.76 7.43 -17.79
CA GLY A 308 26.99 8.17 -18.04
C GLY A 308 26.92 9.64 -17.61
N THR A 309 27.30 10.57 -18.52
CA THR A 309 27.30 12.01 -18.26
C THR A 309 25.92 12.66 -18.30
N ASP A 310 24.90 11.95 -18.73
CA ASP A 310 23.55 12.51 -18.84
C ASP A 310 22.87 12.60 -17.49
N PHE A 311 23.23 11.76 -16.53
CA PHE A 311 22.73 11.86 -15.17
C PHE A 311 23.00 13.25 -14.56
N GLU A 312 24.25 13.72 -14.58
CA GLU A 312 24.59 15.05 -14.03
C GLU A 312 23.91 16.21 -14.77
N LYS A 313 23.54 16.02 -16.05
CA LYS A 313 22.82 17.02 -16.84
C LYS A 313 21.30 17.05 -16.54
N ILE A 314 20.71 15.87 -16.44
CA ILE A 314 19.26 15.70 -16.30
C ILE A 314 18.82 15.88 -14.84
N MET A 315 19.58 15.31 -13.89
CA MET A 315 19.31 15.39 -12.45
C MET A 315 20.55 15.85 -11.65
N PRO A 316 21.03 17.11 -11.84
CA PRO A 316 22.28 17.57 -11.23
C PRO A 316 22.25 17.54 -9.69
N HIS A 317 21.15 17.89 -9.04
CA HIS A 317 21.04 17.91 -7.58
C HIS A 317 21.03 16.49 -7.00
N THR A 318 20.29 15.59 -7.62
CA THR A 318 20.25 14.15 -7.29
C THR A 318 21.62 13.53 -7.49
N TYR A 319 22.26 13.77 -8.64
CA TYR A 319 23.63 13.30 -8.87
C TYR A 319 24.60 13.77 -7.79
N HIS A 320 24.59 15.07 -7.44
CA HIS A 320 25.47 15.63 -6.42
C HIS A 320 25.21 15.07 -5.02
N PHE A 321 23.97 14.73 -4.70
CA PHE A 321 23.62 14.12 -3.42
C PHE A 321 24.10 12.67 -3.33
N PHE A 322 23.86 11.87 -4.41
CA PHE A 322 24.15 10.43 -4.41
C PHE A 322 25.57 10.04 -4.85
N LYS A 323 26.32 10.91 -5.53
CA LYS A 323 27.70 10.58 -6.03
C LYS A 323 28.70 10.20 -4.92
N ASN A 324 28.41 10.53 -3.66
CA ASN A 324 29.20 10.14 -2.51
C ASN A 324 28.69 8.89 -1.78
N GLY A 325 27.68 8.24 -2.33
CA GLY A 325 27.08 6.98 -1.88
C GLY A 325 27.23 5.87 -2.93
N THR A 326 26.26 4.98 -3.03
CA THR A 326 26.21 3.89 -4.01
C THR A 326 25.19 4.19 -5.08
N ILE A 327 25.60 4.17 -6.37
CA ILE A 327 24.75 4.26 -7.54
C ILE A 327 24.81 2.92 -8.26
N CYS A 328 23.68 2.24 -8.44
CA CYS A 328 23.58 0.95 -9.12
C CYS A 328 23.04 1.18 -10.54
N THR A 329 23.84 0.82 -11.54
CA THR A 329 23.51 1.08 -12.95
C THR A 329 22.82 -0.09 -13.64
N GLN A 330 22.71 -1.25 -12.99
CA GLN A 330 22.11 -2.47 -13.51
C GLN A 330 21.07 -3.05 -12.53
N ALA A 331 20.17 -2.19 -12.04
CA ALA A 331 19.05 -2.62 -11.21
C ALA A 331 17.80 -2.81 -12.08
N TYR A 332 17.19 -3.98 -11.99
CA TYR A 332 16.03 -4.37 -12.79
C TYR A 332 14.81 -4.64 -11.90
N SER A 333 13.69 -4.07 -12.31
CA SER A 333 12.39 -4.39 -11.70
C SER A 333 11.96 -5.81 -12.00
N THR A 334 11.27 -6.45 -11.07
CA THR A 334 10.69 -7.80 -11.29
C THR A 334 9.44 -7.78 -12.16
N ALA A 335 8.85 -6.62 -12.36
CA ALA A 335 7.65 -6.45 -13.17
C ALA A 335 7.66 -5.10 -13.91
N GLU A 336 6.76 -4.98 -14.88
CA GLU A 336 6.70 -3.83 -15.78
C GLU A 336 5.78 -2.71 -15.31
N TRP A 337 5.08 -2.87 -14.17
CA TRP A 337 4.19 -1.85 -13.63
C TRP A 337 4.15 -1.82 -12.10
N THR A 338 3.59 -0.77 -11.53
CA THR A 338 3.73 -0.39 -10.13
C THR A 338 3.13 -1.40 -9.16
N TYR A 339 1.97 -1.99 -9.44
CA TYR A 339 1.26 -2.86 -8.50
C TYR A 339 2.10 -4.08 -8.06
N PRO A 340 2.67 -4.91 -8.94
CA PRO A 340 3.58 -5.99 -8.55
C PRO A 340 4.94 -5.48 -8.06
N SER A 341 5.47 -4.41 -8.66
CA SER A 341 6.80 -3.91 -8.30
C SER A 341 6.87 -3.37 -6.88
N LEU A 342 5.84 -2.64 -6.41
CA LEU A 342 5.81 -2.16 -5.02
C LEU A 342 5.65 -3.31 -4.02
N ALA A 343 4.87 -4.35 -4.35
CA ALA A 343 4.78 -5.55 -3.52
C ALA A 343 6.16 -6.22 -3.36
N ASN A 344 6.95 -6.26 -4.43
CA ASN A 344 8.32 -6.74 -4.45
C ASN A 344 9.24 -5.93 -3.53
N TYR A 345 9.23 -4.59 -3.65
CA TYR A 345 10.06 -3.70 -2.82
C TYR A 345 9.78 -3.83 -1.33
N VAL A 346 8.54 -4.04 -0.93
CA VAL A 346 8.17 -4.07 0.50
C VAL A 346 8.30 -5.46 1.11
N THR A 347 8.29 -6.54 0.32
CA THR A 347 8.38 -7.93 0.82
C THR A 347 9.72 -8.61 0.54
N GLY A 348 10.46 -8.19 -0.48
CA GLY A 348 11.65 -8.87 -0.98
C GLY A 348 11.33 -10.17 -1.74
N LEU A 349 10.09 -10.33 -2.22
CA LEU A 349 9.64 -11.44 -3.04
C LEU A 349 9.45 -10.96 -4.50
N ASP A 350 9.69 -11.83 -5.47
CA ASP A 350 9.28 -11.60 -6.85
C ASP A 350 7.77 -11.83 -7.03
N THR A 351 7.25 -11.50 -8.21
CA THR A 351 5.81 -11.50 -8.48
C THR A 351 5.19 -12.89 -8.32
N LEU A 352 5.90 -13.94 -8.74
CA LEU A 352 5.39 -15.32 -8.64
C LEU A 352 5.28 -15.82 -7.18
N HIS A 353 6.06 -15.24 -6.26
CA HIS A 353 6.04 -15.61 -4.85
C HIS A 353 5.06 -14.76 -4.02
N HIS A 354 4.98 -13.44 -4.25
CA HIS A 354 3.99 -12.64 -3.54
C HIS A 354 2.59 -12.71 -4.17
N MET A 355 2.45 -13.19 -5.41
CA MET A 355 1.17 -13.41 -6.11
C MET A 355 0.32 -12.15 -6.37
N MET A 356 0.90 -10.97 -6.22
CA MET A 356 0.23 -9.70 -6.52
C MET A 356 0.63 -9.24 -7.92
N PHE A 357 0.17 -9.91 -8.95
CA PHE A 357 0.52 -9.57 -10.33
C PHE A 357 -0.54 -8.74 -11.06
N HIS A 358 -1.79 -8.75 -10.61
CA HIS A 358 -2.83 -7.91 -11.18
C HIS A 358 -3.93 -7.59 -10.17
N ASN A 359 -4.44 -6.35 -10.20
CA ASN A 359 -5.46 -5.89 -9.27
C ASN A 359 -6.83 -6.58 -9.45
N GLU A 360 -7.13 -7.12 -10.62
CA GLU A 360 -8.35 -7.91 -10.84
C GLU A 360 -8.41 -9.20 -10.00
N LEU A 361 -7.26 -9.65 -9.50
CA LEU A 361 -7.18 -10.81 -8.61
C LEU A 361 -7.34 -10.43 -7.13
N GLU A 362 -7.51 -9.15 -6.84
CA GLU A 362 -7.86 -8.60 -5.51
C GLU A 362 -6.96 -9.08 -4.36
N GLY A 363 -5.74 -9.57 -4.67
CA GLY A 363 -4.79 -10.05 -3.68
C GLY A 363 -4.21 -8.95 -2.81
N CYS A 364 -3.67 -9.32 -1.65
CA CYS A 364 -2.90 -8.43 -0.78
C CYS A 364 -1.51 -9.02 -0.50
N LEU A 365 -0.64 -8.21 0.10
CA LEU A 365 0.68 -8.65 0.55
C LEU A 365 0.54 -9.89 1.47
N PRO A 366 1.36 -10.94 1.28
CA PRO A 366 1.31 -12.15 2.12
C PRO A 366 1.54 -11.79 3.58
N GLU A 367 0.64 -12.23 4.48
CA GLU A 367 0.70 -11.90 5.90
C GLU A 367 1.89 -12.59 6.62
N GLU A 368 2.31 -13.73 6.12
CA GLU A 368 3.42 -14.53 6.65
C GLU A 368 4.81 -13.92 6.36
N VAL A 369 4.88 -12.98 5.42
CA VAL A 369 6.13 -12.29 5.07
C VAL A 369 6.12 -10.90 5.67
N PRO A 370 7.10 -10.56 6.52
CA PRO A 370 7.19 -9.21 7.08
C PRO A 370 7.51 -8.19 6.00
N THR A 371 6.84 -7.04 6.05
CA THR A 371 7.17 -5.90 5.20
C THR A 371 8.44 -5.19 5.67
N LEU A 372 9.08 -4.44 4.79
CA LEU A 372 10.24 -3.62 5.14
C LEU A 372 9.95 -2.72 6.35
N ALA A 373 8.78 -2.07 6.38
CA ALA A 373 8.39 -1.20 7.50
C ALA A 373 8.24 -1.97 8.83
N GLU A 374 7.78 -3.22 8.79
CA GLU A 374 7.69 -4.07 9.99
C GLU A 374 9.07 -4.41 10.57
N TYR A 375 10.09 -4.61 9.73
CA TYR A 375 11.47 -4.79 10.20
C TYR A 375 11.96 -3.56 10.98
N PHE A 376 11.76 -2.37 10.46
CA PHE A 376 12.19 -1.12 11.12
C PHE A 376 11.38 -0.83 12.37
N LYS A 377 10.06 -1.02 12.33
CA LYS A 377 9.18 -0.83 13.50
C LYS A 377 9.59 -1.72 14.67
N GLU A 378 9.90 -2.99 14.43
CA GLU A 378 10.36 -3.92 15.45
C GLU A 378 11.69 -3.51 16.09
N GLN A 379 12.52 -2.76 15.37
CA GLN A 379 13.74 -2.18 15.93
C GLN A 379 13.49 -0.85 16.66
N GLY A 380 12.25 -0.40 16.77
CA GLY A 380 11.86 0.80 17.51
C GLY A 380 11.98 2.11 16.71
N TYR A 381 12.06 2.05 15.37
CA TYR A 381 11.89 3.23 14.53
C TYR A 381 10.44 3.69 14.56
N VAL A 382 10.24 4.99 14.51
CA VAL A 382 8.94 5.57 14.17
C VAL A 382 8.79 5.49 12.65
N THR A 383 7.73 4.82 12.20
CA THR A 383 7.57 4.49 10.80
C THR A 383 6.45 5.32 10.16
N THR A 384 6.78 6.06 9.10
CA THR A 384 5.81 6.91 8.38
C THR A 384 5.77 6.57 6.89
N LYS A 385 4.58 6.49 6.32
CA LYS A 385 4.36 6.41 4.87
C LYS A 385 3.59 7.66 4.40
N MET A 386 4.04 8.24 3.31
CA MET A 386 3.32 9.30 2.59
C MET A 386 3.06 8.83 1.17
N ASP A 387 1.80 8.61 0.85
CA ASP A 387 1.40 7.98 -0.39
C ASP A 387 -0.05 8.38 -0.75
N GLY A 388 -0.46 8.06 -1.94
CA GLY A 388 -1.83 8.27 -2.41
C GLY A 388 -2.14 7.42 -3.63
N ASP A 389 -1.17 6.62 -4.07
CA ASP A 389 -1.31 5.75 -5.22
C ASP A 389 -2.33 4.63 -4.95
N TRP A 390 -3.28 4.47 -5.86
CA TRP A 390 -4.30 3.43 -5.76
C TRP A 390 -3.72 2.00 -5.84
N ARG A 391 -2.51 1.85 -6.42
CA ARG A 391 -1.82 0.56 -6.56
C ARG A 391 -1.13 0.10 -5.28
N SER A 392 -0.98 1.00 -4.29
CA SER A 392 -0.37 0.72 -2.97
C SER A 392 -1.28 1.12 -1.80
N VAL A 393 -2.59 0.96 -1.98
CA VAL A 393 -3.58 1.32 -0.95
C VAL A 393 -3.40 0.52 0.34
N PRO A 394 -3.80 1.07 1.49
CA PRO A 394 -3.69 0.40 2.78
C PRO A 394 -4.31 -1.00 2.82
N SER A 395 -5.44 -1.20 2.14
CA SER A 395 -6.17 -2.48 2.11
C SER A 395 -5.45 -3.60 1.35
N TYR A 396 -4.48 -3.28 0.49
CA TYR A 396 -3.60 -4.29 -0.09
C TYR A 396 -2.43 -4.67 0.83
N GLY A 397 -2.41 -4.17 2.07
CA GLY A 397 -1.37 -4.45 3.06
C GLY A 397 -0.21 -3.45 3.07
N HIS A 398 -0.20 -2.46 2.16
CA HIS A 398 0.91 -1.49 2.04
C HIS A 398 1.00 -0.48 3.20
N ALA A 399 0.06 -0.50 4.16
CA ALA A 399 0.16 0.26 5.40
C ALA A 399 0.72 -0.56 6.59
N ARG A 400 0.97 -1.87 6.40
CA ARG A 400 1.55 -2.74 7.44
C ARG A 400 2.92 -2.23 7.87
N GLY A 401 3.16 -2.27 9.18
CA GLY A 401 4.43 -1.83 9.76
C GLY A 401 4.58 -0.31 9.94
N TYR A 402 3.69 0.52 9.40
CA TYR A 402 3.75 1.96 9.61
C TYR A 402 2.99 2.39 10.86
N ASP A 403 3.55 3.31 11.64
CA ASP A 403 2.86 3.95 12.76
C ASP A 403 1.92 5.03 12.27
N ARG A 404 2.33 5.77 11.23
CA ARG A 404 1.60 6.88 10.63
C ARG A 404 1.55 6.74 9.12
N VAL A 405 0.35 6.82 8.53
CA VAL A 405 0.18 6.88 7.07
C VAL A 405 -0.53 8.17 6.71
N ILE A 406 0.13 9.01 5.92
CA ILE A 406 -0.47 10.16 5.26
C ILE A 406 -0.89 9.68 3.87
N TYR A 407 -2.19 9.74 3.62
CA TYR A 407 -2.75 9.21 2.39
C TYR A 407 -3.62 10.25 1.70
N GLN A 408 -3.23 10.61 0.48
CA GLN A 408 -4.03 11.48 -0.38
C GLN A 408 -4.44 10.70 -1.61
N ASN A 409 -5.69 10.32 -1.69
CA ASN A 409 -6.15 9.61 -2.86
C ASN A 409 -6.45 10.57 -4.00
N GLN A 410 -5.50 10.63 -4.85
CA GLN A 410 -5.66 11.06 -6.24
C GLN A 410 -5.23 9.90 -7.14
N VAL A 411 -5.42 10.04 -8.46
CA VAL A 411 -5.06 8.96 -9.38
C VAL A 411 -3.60 8.49 -9.18
N LEU A 412 -2.69 9.41 -8.87
CA LEU A 412 -1.27 9.16 -8.68
C LEU A 412 -0.72 9.74 -7.35
N GLY A 413 -1.60 10.09 -6.41
CA GLY A 413 -1.21 10.65 -5.12
C GLY A 413 -0.94 12.16 -5.14
N SER A 414 -0.17 12.63 -4.15
CA SER A 414 0.21 14.04 -4.03
C SER A 414 1.19 14.45 -5.11
N LYS A 415 1.06 15.68 -5.61
CA LYS A 415 2.04 16.29 -6.52
C LYS A 415 3.43 16.37 -5.86
N HIS A 416 4.49 16.34 -6.68
CA HIS A 416 5.87 16.37 -6.19
C HIS A 416 6.14 17.59 -5.31
N GLU A 417 5.63 18.79 -5.65
CA GLU A 417 5.76 20.01 -4.86
C GLU A 417 5.16 19.87 -3.46
N GLU A 418 3.98 19.26 -3.37
CA GLU A 418 3.31 19.00 -2.09
C GLU A 418 4.05 17.92 -1.30
N MET A 419 4.46 16.84 -1.96
CA MET A 419 5.16 15.73 -1.32
C MET A 419 6.46 16.19 -0.67
N ILE A 420 7.27 17.01 -1.35
CA ILE A 420 8.53 17.54 -0.79
C ILE A 420 8.25 18.45 0.40
N GLY A 421 7.28 19.37 0.30
CA GLY A 421 6.89 20.24 1.41
C GLY A 421 6.41 19.46 2.62
N ASP A 422 5.51 18.52 2.42
CA ASP A 422 4.98 17.66 3.49
C ASP A 422 6.07 16.76 4.09
N THR A 423 7.03 16.30 3.28
CA THR A 423 8.19 15.52 3.76
C THR A 423 9.05 16.34 4.71
N ILE A 424 9.38 17.58 4.35
CA ILE A 424 10.17 18.46 5.22
C ILE A 424 9.40 18.78 6.51
N GLU A 425 8.09 19.03 6.43
CA GLU A 425 7.23 19.23 7.62
C GLU A 425 7.26 17.99 8.54
N GLN A 426 7.17 16.80 7.96
CA GLN A 426 7.24 15.56 8.70
C GLN A 426 8.59 15.35 9.38
N LEU A 427 9.68 15.60 8.66
CA LEU A 427 11.04 15.48 9.20
C LEU A 427 11.28 16.48 10.33
N GLU A 428 10.82 17.73 10.19
CA GLU A 428 10.91 18.74 11.25
C GLU A 428 10.07 18.37 12.48
N GLY A 429 8.84 17.85 12.27
CA GLY A 429 7.95 17.44 13.36
C GLY A 429 8.46 16.27 14.17
N LEU A 430 9.21 15.34 13.54
CA LEU A 430 9.73 14.12 14.15
C LEU A 430 11.26 14.06 14.24
N LYS A 431 11.95 15.21 14.19
CA LYS A 431 13.41 15.27 14.25
C LYS A 431 14.04 14.71 15.52
N ASP A 432 13.28 14.65 16.60
CA ASP A 432 13.72 14.09 17.88
C ASP A 432 13.43 12.58 17.99
N THR A 433 13.16 11.87 16.86
CA THR A 433 12.93 10.40 16.84
C THR A 433 13.86 9.73 15.84
N ASP A 434 14.07 8.41 16.01
CA ASP A 434 14.68 7.60 14.96
C ASP A 434 13.58 7.26 13.93
N HIS A 435 13.69 7.78 12.72
CA HIS A 435 12.60 7.83 11.77
C HIS A 435 12.86 6.98 10.53
N PHE A 436 11.95 6.05 10.21
CA PHE A 436 11.86 5.36 8.94
C PHE A 436 10.72 5.96 8.13
N MET A 437 11.01 6.45 6.94
CA MET A 437 10.04 7.13 6.11
C MET A 437 10.04 6.60 4.68
N TRP A 438 8.84 6.46 4.10
CA TRP A 438 8.61 6.14 2.70
C TRP A 438 7.76 7.24 2.08
N ILE A 439 8.21 7.80 0.95
CA ILE A 439 7.47 8.78 0.18
C ILE A 439 7.28 8.30 -1.26
N CYS A 440 6.11 8.59 -1.85
CA CYS A 440 5.75 8.24 -3.22
C CYS A 440 5.65 9.50 -4.07
N MET A 441 6.40 9.56 -5.17
CA MET A 441 6.44 10.66 -6.14
C MET A 441 5.95 10.15 -7.50
N GLY A 442 4.70 10.46 -7.87
CA GLY A 442 4.00 9.87 -9.01
C GLY A 442 3.95 10.69 -10.30
N ASP A 443 4.36 11.97 -10.29
CA ASP A 443 4.09 12.93 -11.38
C ASP A 443 4.72 12.57 -12.75
N LEU A 444 5.71 11.68 -12.80
CA LEU A 444 6.27 11.22 -14.07
C LEU A 444 5.23 10.45 -14.91
N HIS A 445 4.20 9.91 -14.27
CA HIS A 445 3.05 9.31 -14.94
C HIS A 445 2.17 10.30 -15.69
N ASP A 446 2.16 11.59 -15.32
CA ASP A 446 1.39 12.62 -15.99
C ASP A 446 1.74 12.74 -17.47
N ILE A 447 2.99 12.47 -17.84
CA ILE A 447 3.44 12.45 -19.23
C ILE A 447 2.79 11.29 -20.00
N ALA A 448 2.74 10.10 -19.39
CA ALA A 448 2.16 8.91 -19.99
C ALA A 448 0.65 9.09 -20.24
N ASP A 449 -0.06 9.53 -19.23
CA ASP A 449 -1.52 9.63 -19.24
C ASP A 449 -2.03 10.93 -19.87
N GLY A 450 -1.15 11.91 -20.10
CA GLY A 450 -1.51 13.23 -20.64
C GLY A 450 -2.29 14.08 -19.65
N TYR A 451 -2.09 13.82 -18.34
CA TYR A 451 -2.72 14.57 -17.26
C TYR A 451 -1.98 15.87 -16.93
N ASP A 452 -2.42 16.50 -15.94
CA ASP A 452 -2.12 17.68 -15.18
C ASP A 452 -0.61 17.93 -14.96
N LEU A 453 0.08 18.26 -16.05
CA LEU A 453 1.47 18.65 -15.99
C LEU A 453 1.63 19.88 -15.10
N SER A 454 2.64 19.91 -14.26
CA SER A 454 2.95 21.08 -13.46
C SER A 454 3.21 22.32 -14.36
N PHE A 455 2.87 23.50 -13.85
CA PHE A 455 3.09 24.76 -14.57
C PHE A 455 4.55 24.94 -15.00
N GLY A 456 5.49 24.56 -14.13
CA GLY A 456 6.92 24.63 -14.42
C GLY A 456 7.35 23.74 -15.60
N VAL A 457 6.67 22.63 -15.84
CA VAL A 457 6.91 21.77 -17.01
C VAL A 457 6.20 22.33 -18.25
N GLN A 458 4.93 22.73 -18.11
CA GLN A 458 4.14 23.24 -19.24
C GLN A 458 4.80 24.43 -19.97
N THR A 459 5.44 25.32 -19.21
CA THR A 459 6.10 26.53 -19.77
C THR A 459 7.43 26.26 -20.47
N HIS A 460 7.95 25.04 -20.37
CA HIS A 460 9.21 24.61 -20.99
C HIS A 460 9.01 23.58 -22.10
N LEU A 461 7.78 23.24 -22.42
CA LEU A 461 7.43 22.35 -23.53
C LEU A 461 7.02 23.15 -24.76
N GLU A 462 7.65 22.85 -25.88
CA GLU A 462 7.23 23.38 -27.19
C GLU A 462 5.85 22.85 -27.57
N LEU A 463 5.16 23.53 -28.48
CA LEU A 463 3.82 23.15 -28.89
C LEU A 463 3.78 21.73 -29.51
N GLU A 464 4.83 21.39 -30.25
CA GLU A 464 5.01 20.07 -30.88
C GLU A 464 5.02 18.93 -29.85
N ASN A 465 5.55 19.18 -28.64
CA ASN A 465 5.59 18.19 -27.56
C ASN A 465 4.21 17.99 -26.89
N ARG A 466 3.21 18.77 -27.28
CA ARG A 466 1.84 18.72 -26.73
C ARG A 466 0.79 18.28 -27.76
N VAL A 467 1.23 17.83 -28.93
CA VAL A 467 0.32 17.32 -29.97
C VAL A 467 -0.25 15.97 -29.54
N LYS A 468 -1.53 15.77 -29.84
CA LYS A 468 -2.20 14.49 -29.59
C LYS A 468 -1.62 13.45 -30.56
N GLU A 469 -1.09 12.39 -30.00
CA GLU A 469 -0.56 11.22 -30.74
C GLU A 469 -1.39 9.98 -30.40
N ASP A 470 -1.26 8.94 -31.21
CA ASP A 470 -1.72 7.61 -30.82
C ASP A 470 -0.87 7.10 -29.67
N ILE A 471 -1.50 6.82 -28.54
CA ILE A 471 -0.80 6.51 -27.29
C ILE A 471 -0.55 5.01 -27.07
N GLY A 472 -1.14 4.14 -27.91
CA GLY A 472 -1.10 2.69 -27.73
C GLY A 472 -2.36 2.15 -27.05
N GLU A 473 -2.30 0.90 -26.59
CA GLU A 473 -3.46 0.20 -26.01
C GLU A 473 -3.88 0.73 -24.64
N THR A 474 -2.91 1.08 -23.82
CA THR A 474 -3.10 1.57 -22.43
C THR A 474 -2.06 2.64 -22.09
N SER A 475 -2.23 3.32 -20.95
CA SER A 475 -1.22 4.26 -20.41
C SER A 475 0.13 3.58 -20.11
N VAL A 476 0.14 2.27 -19.91
CA VAL A 476 1.34 1.47 -19.66
C VAL A 476 1.98 1.02 -20.98
N LYS A 477 1.20 0.41 -21.88
CA LYS A 477 1.66 -0.11 -23.19
C LYS A 477 1.55 0.97 -24.25
N GLN A 478 2.41 1.98 -24.17
CA GLN A 478 2.44 3.11 -25.10
C GLN A 478 3.46 2.91 -26.21
N PHE A 479 3.18 3.49 -27.38
CA PHE A 479 4.14 3.51 -28.48
C PHE A 479 5.29 4.47 -28.20
N SER A 480 6.47 4.17 -28.79
CA SER A 480 7.62 5.07 -28.77
C SER A 480 7.23 6.45 -29.29
N SER A 481 7.61 7.51 -28.57
CA SER A 481 7.26 8.88 -28.90
C SER A 481 8.36 9.85 -28.49
N ALA A 482 9.02 10.47 -29.46
CA ALA A 482 10.04 11.47 -29.22
C ALA A 482 9.50 12.69 -28.44
N ASN A 483 8.24 13.08 -28.70
CA ASN A 483 7.58 14.18 -28.00
C ASN A 483 7.35 13.85 -26.52
N LYS A 484 6.90 12.64 -26.22
CA LYS A 484 6.72 12.18 -24.83
C LYS A 484 8.06 12.04 -24.10
N ILE A 485 9.09 11.55 -24.77
CA ILE A 485 10.45 11.44 -24.21
C ILE A 485 10.99 12.83 -23.84
N GLU A 486 10.78 13.84 -24.66
CA GLU A 486 11.21 15.21 -24.34
C GLU A 486 10.41 15.76 -23.13
N GLY A 487 9.09 15.59 -23.10
CA GLY A 487 8.26 15.93 -21.96
C GLY A 487 8.70 15.24 -20.67
N TYR A 488 8.99 13.96 -20.76
CA TYR A 488 9.51 13.15 -19.65
C TYR A 488 10.82 13.68 -19.09
N LYS A 489 11.80 13.99 -19.95
CA LYS A 489 13.10 14.59 -19.52
C LYS A 489 12.88 15.93 -18.82
N LYS A 490 11.95 16.76 -19.29
CA LYS A 490 11.60 18.02 -18.61
C LYS A 490 11.00 17.78 -17.23
N MET A 491 10.11 16.79 -17.10
CA MET A 491 9.51 16.43 -15.83
C MET A 491 10.54 15.87 -14.84
N VAL A 492 11.43 15.00 -15.30
CA VAL A 492 12.54 14.47 -14.49
C VAL A 492 13.46 15.60 -14.01
N TYR A 493 13.82 16.53 -14.90
CA TYR A 493 14.60 17.70 -14.51
C TYR A 493 13.88 18.58 -13.50
N TYR A 494 12.56 18.78 -13.66
CA TYR A 494 11.76 19.54 -12.71
C TYR A 494 11.66 18.84 -11.33
N THR A 495 11.48 17.53 -11.33
CA THR A 495 11.52 16.71 -10.11
C THR A 495 12.84 16.86 -9.37
N ASP A 496 13.98 16.89 -10.08
CA ASP A 496 15.28 17.11 -9.48
C ASP A 496 15.40 18.49 -8.82
N LYS A 497 14.79 19.53 -9.42
CA LYS A 497 14.73 20.88 -8.84
C LYS A 497 13.96 20.92 -7.52
N LEU A 498 12.88 20.14 -7.43
CA LEU A 498 12.09 20.04 -6.20
C LEU A 498 12.86 19.27 -5.10
N LEU A 499 13.54 18.19 -5.47
CA LEU A 499 14.36 17.39 -4.55
C LEU A 499 15.55 18.15 -3.95
N GLU A 500 16.05 19.21 -4.62
CA GLU A 500 17.13 20.06 -4.10
C GLU A 500 16.85 20.54 -2.68
N GLY A 501 15.62 21.02 -2.43
CA GLY A 501 15.22 21.52 -1.10
C GLY A 501 15.27 20.44 -0.03
N LEU A 502 14.83 19.24 -0.36
CA LEU A 502 14.86 18.08 0.55
C LEU A 502 16.30 17.62 0.83
N TYR A 503 17.14 17.52 -0.20
CA TYR A 503 18.55 17.16 -0.04
C TYR A 503 19.30 18.18 0.81
N HIS A 504 19.06 19.47 0.58
CA HIS A 504 19.64 20.53 1.39
C HIS A 504 19.18 20.43 2.86
N TYR A 505 17.88 20.21 3.11
CA TYR A 505 17.35 20.02 4.46
C TYR A 505 18.06 18.86 5.18
N ILE A 506 18.21 17.72 4.50
CA ILE A 506 18.87 16.52 5.07
C ILE A 506 20.34 16.85 5.42
N GLN A 507 21.09 17.45 4.51
CA GLN A 507 22.50 17.78 4.71
C GLN A 507 22.74 18.80 5.82
N MET A 508 21.77 19.67 6.08
CA MET A 508 21.87 20.67 7.17
C MET A 508 21.48 20.13 8.54
N ASN A 509 20.73 19.04 8.62
CA ASN A 509 20.15 18.55 9.88
C ASN A 509 20.71 17.21 10.34
N TYR A 510 21.39 16.46 9.45
CA TYR A 510 21.92 15.13 9.77
C TYR A 510 23.36 14.97 9.31
N ASP A 511 24.21 14.43 10.18
CA ASP A 511 25.55 13.99 9.79
C ASP A 511 25.47 12.77 8.85
N LYS A 512 26.50 12.60 8.00
CA LYS A 512 26.52 11.51 7.00
C LYS A 512 26.28 10.12 7.58
N ASN A 513 26.75 9.86 8.79
CA ASN A 513 26.61 8.58 9.48
C ASN A 513 25.26 8.39 10.19
N GLU A 514 24.42 9.44 10.24
CA GLU A 514 23.13 9.45 10.93
C GLU A 514 21.95 9.11 10.02
N PHE A 515 22.15 9.10 8.69
CA PHE A 515 21.07 8.84 7.77
C PHE A 515 21.41 7.80 6.71
N ILE A 516 20.37 7.20 6.16
CA ILE A 516 20.33 6.44 4.91
C ILE A 516 19.21 7.03 4.07
N VAL A 517 19.51 7.45 2.85
CA VAL A 517 18.51 7.88 1.87
C VAL A 517 18.67 7.01 0.65
N SER A 518 17.57 6.42 0.20
CA SER A 518 17.49 5.72 -1.09
C SER A 518 16.58 6.47 -2.05
N LEU A 519 16.92 6.46 -3.33
CA LEU A 519 16.04 6.86 -4.42
C LEU A 519 15.96 5.70 -5.40
N PHE A 520 14.74 5.29 -5.72
CA PHE A 520 14.50 4.14 -6.58
C PHE A 520 13.18 4.29 -7.34
N ALA A 521 13.04 3.49 -8.42
CA ALA A 521 11.82 3.44 -9.21
C ALA A 521 11.33 1.99 -9.38
N ASP A 522 10.09 1.86 -9.75
CA ASP A 522 9.40 0.57 -9.96
C ASP A 522 9.55 0.03 -11.39
N HIS A 523 9.58 0.93 -12.38
CA HIS A 523 9.75 0.65 -13.81
C HIS A 523 10.16 1.93 -14.54
N GLY A 524 10.43 1.84 -15.84
CA GLY A 524 10.56 2.98 -16.77
C GLY A 524 9.21 3.27 -17.45
N GLN A 525 9.24 3.91 -18.63
CA GLN A 525 8.05 4.33 -19.34
C GLN A 525 7.87 3.57 -20.66
N GLY A 526 6.63 3.23 -21.03
CA GLY A 526 6.33 2.47 -22.26
C GLY A 526 6.78 3.20 -23.53
N TYR A 527 6.61 4.51 -23.61
CA TYR A 527 7.03 5.31 -24.75
C TYR A 527 8.58 5.45 -24.91
N LEU A 528 9.36 4.97 -23.93
CA LEU A 528 10.82 4.83 -24.04
C LEU A 528 11.24 3.57 -24.80
N VAL A 529 10.33 2.59 -24.92
CA VAL A 529 10.61 1.32 -25.63
C VAL A 529 10.82 1.62 -27.09
N PRO A 530 11.97 1.23 -27.68
CA PRO A 530 12.24 1.46 -29.09
C PRO A 530 11.22 0.76 -30.00
N GLU A 531 10.99 1.33 -31.19
CA GLU A 531 10.11 0.71 -32.18
C GLU A 531 10.65 -0.66 -32.61
N GLY A 532 9.80 -1.68 -32.54
CA GLY A 532 10.14 -3.06 -32.90
C GLY A 532 10.73 -3.90 -31.75
N GLU A 533 11.02 -3.30 -30.60
CA GLU A 533 11.44 -4.04 -29.41
C GLU A 533 10.23 -4.61 -28.63
N HIS A 534 10.47 -5.66 -27.88
CA HIS A 534 9.47 -6.20 -26.97
C HIS A 534 9.29 -5.27 -25.77
N PHE A 535 8.07 -5.25 -25.22
CA PHE A 535 7.66 -4.29 -24.20
C PHE A 535 8.49 -4.35 -22.90
N ILE A 536 8.88 -5.54 -22.43
CA ILE A 536 9.71 -5.71 -21.23
C ILE A 536 11.20 -5.70 -21.55
N CYS A 537 11.65 -4.64 -22.21
CA CYS A 537 13.07 -4.37 -22.49
C CYS A 537 13.70 -3.49 -21.38
N LYS A 538 14.99 -3.24 -21.47
CA LYS A 538 15.74 -2.46 -20.46
C LYS A 538 15.20 -1.05 -20.24
N GLU A 539 14.69 -0.39 -21.27
CA GLU A 539 14.10 0.94 -21.19
C GLU A 539 12.87 0.98 -20.28
N ARG A 540 12.14 -0.14 -20.19
CA ARG A 540 10.98 -0.29 -19.32
C ARG A 540 11.34 -0.84 -17.94
N THR A 541 12.29 -1.74 -17.81
CA THR A 541 12.51 -2.53 -16.59
C THR A 541 13.78 -2.20 -15.82
N LYS A 542 14.74 -1.47 -16.45
CA LYS A 542 15.94 -0.99 -15.76
C LYS A 542 15.64 0.34 -15.06
N VAL A 543 15.74 0.35 -13.74
CA VAL A 543 15.25 1.42 -12.89
C VAL A 543 16.34 2.20 -12.18
N ALA A 544 16.11 3.48 -11.89
CA ALA A 544 16.95 4.24 -11.00
C ALA A 544 17.04 3.55 -9.63
N PHE A 545 18.27 3.41 -9.09
CA PHE A 545 18.50 2.69 -7.85
C PHE A 545 19.79 3.20 -7.18
N MET A 546 19.65 4.02 -6.13
CA MET A 546 20.79 4.70 -5.53
C MET A 546 20.61 4.98 -4.04
N PHE A 547 21.74 5.09 -3.32
CA PHE A 547 21.79 5.22 -1.86
C PHE A 547 22.81 6.28 -1.44
N ALA A 548 22.47 7.10 -0.45
CA ALA A 548 23.33 8.11 0.15
C ALA A 548 23.29 8.06 1.69
N GLY A 549 24.25 8.71 2.34
CA GLY A 549 24.40 8.71 3.80
C GLY A 549 25.49 7.75 4.25
N ASP A 550 25.21 6.94 5.28
CA ASP A 550 26.17 5.93 5.79
C ASP A 550 26.24 4.71 4.85
N VAL A 551 26.71 4.97 3.64
CA VAL A 551 26.79 4.01 2.55
C VAL A 551 28.18 4.14 1.90
N GLN A 552 28.74 3.04 1.41
CA GLN A 552 30.01 3.05 0.67
C GLN A 552 29.88 3.87 -0.61
N ARG A 553 30.92 4.65 -0.93
CA ARG A 553 30.98 5.37 -2.20
C ARG A 553 31.39 4.45 -3.34
N GLN A 554 30.50 4.21 -4.29
CA GLN A 554 30.78 3.44 -5.50
C GLN A 554 29.73 3.67 -6.59
N ILE A 555 30.09 3.36 -7.82
CA ILE A 555 29.16 3.11 -8.93
C ILE A 555 29.28 1.62 -9.22
N SER A 556 28.17 0.89 -9.08
CA SER A 556 28.13 -0.56 -9.26
C SER A 556 27.40 -0.91 -10.56
N ASP A 557 28.01 -1.77 -11.35
CA ASP A 557 27.42 -2.42 -12.52
C ASP A 557 26.97 -3.87 -12.22
N GLU A 558 26.92 -4.25 -10.94
CA GLU A 558 26.39 -5.53 -10.51
C GLU A 558 24.92 -5.65 -10.89
N ILE A 559 24.53 -6.82 -11.39
CA ILE A 559 23.12 -7.11 -11.66
C ILE A 559 22.36 -7.21 -10.35
N ILE A 560 21.35 -6.37 -10.20
CA ILE A 560 20.51 -6.28 -9.01
C ILE A 560 19.04 -6.48 -9.44
N SER A 561 18.30 -7.26 -8.66
CA SER A 561 16.83 -7.32 -8.72
C SER A 561 16.25 -6.38 -7.68
N THR A 562 15.13 -5.74 -7.97
CA THR A 562 14.42 -4.92 -6.97
C THR A 562 13.96 -5.72 -5.75
N SER A 563 13.85 -7.06 -5.84
CA SER A 563 13.65 -7.95 -4.68
C SER A 563 14.79 -7.92 -3.65
N ASP A 564 15.97 -7.45 -4.06
CA ASP A 564 17.13 -7.33 -3.17
C ASP A 564 17.00 -6.16 -2.18
N TYR A 565 16.05 -5.25 -2.42
CA TYR A 565 15.91 -3.99 -1.67
C TYR A 565 15.74 -4.19 -0.16
N VAL A 566 14.89 -5.14 0.26
CA VAL A 566 14.68 -5.45 1.69
C VAL A 566 15.97 -5.90 2.36
N SER A 567 16.74 -6.77 1.69
CA SER A 567 18.05 -7.25 2.18
C SER A 567 19.07 -6.12 2.26
N ILE A 568 19.11 -5.23 1.27
CA ILE A 568 19.99 -4.05 1.24
C ILE A 568 19.66 -3.10 2.39
N MET A 569 18.39 -2.69 2.53
CA MET A 569 17.98 -1.71 3.55
C MET A 569 18.23 -2.24 4.97
N ASN A 570 17.89 -3.51 5.22
CA ASN A 570 18.16 -4.15 6.50
C ASN A 570 19.67 -4.21 6.79
N LYS A 571 20.50 -4.56 5.80
CA LYS A 571 21.96 -4.57 5.94
C LYS A 571 22.52 -3.19 6.27
N LEU A 572 22.10 -2.15 5.54
CA LEU A 572 22.56 -0.77 5.76
C LEU A 572 22.14 -0.23 7.14
N ALA A 573 20.98 -0.62 7.62
CA ALA A 573 20.47 -0.23 8.94
C ALA A 573 20.96 -1.14 10.08
N GLY A 574 21.69 -2.22 9.79
CA GLY A 574 22.14 -3.18 10.79
C GLY A 574 21.04 -4.07 11.35
N ILE A 575 19.95 -4.25 10.62
CA ILE A 575 18.78 -5.05 11.02
C ILE A 575 18.96 -6.49 10.50
N PRO A 576 18.84 -7.52 11.37
CA PRO A 576 18.94 -8.90 10.91
C PRO A 576 17.72 -9.31 10.09
N MET A 577 17.96 -10.02 8.99
CA MET A 577 16.89 -10.67 8.23
C MET A 577 16.24 -11.78 9.04
N LYS A 578 14.91 -11.86 8.99
CA LYS A 578 14.17 -13.00 9.56
C LYS A 578 14.37 -14.25 8.70
N ASN A 579 14.20 -15.41 9.31
CA ASN A 579 14.24 -16.68 8.59
C ASN A 579 12.86 -16.92 7.92
N VAL A 580 12.60 -16.19 6.86
CA VAL A 580 11.40 -16.30 6.00
C VAL A 580 11.83 -16.51 4.57
N GLU A 581 10.94 -17.04 3.74
CA GLU A 581 11.19 -17.17 2.32
C GLU A 581 11.40 -15.79 1.69
N THR A 582 12.43 -15.66 0.88
CA THR A 582 12.72 -14.45 0.10
C THR A 582 13.38 -14.83 -1.22
N THR A 583 13.07 -14.11 -2.27
CA THR A 583 13.74 -14.21 -3.57
C THR A 583 14.86 -13.16 -3.70
N GLY A 584 14.93 -12.23 -2.76
CA GLY A 584 15.98 -11.22 -2.67
C GLY A 584 17.30 -11.77 -2.16
N ASN A 585 18.41 -11.33 -2.77
CA ASN A 585 19.77 -11.56 -2.31
C ASN A 585 20.34 -10.31 -1.67
N LEU A 586 21.47 -10.44 -0.98
CA LEU A 586 22.29 -9.27 -0.66
C LEU A 586 23.37 -9.13 -1.74
N PRO A 587 23.38 -8.07 -2.56
CA PRO A 587 24.40 -7.85 -3.59
C PRO A 587 25.80 -7.67 -3.01
N VAL A 588 26.82 -8.03 -3.77
CA VAL A 588 28.24 -7.95 -3.33
C VAL A 588 28.63 -6.51 -3.03
N CYS A 589 28.14 -5.55 -3.81
CA CYS A 589 28.37 -4.12 -3.56
C CYS A 589 27.76 -3.60 -2.23
N PHE A 590 26.89 -4.36 -1.60
CA PHE A 590 26.37 -4.12 -0.24
C PHE A 590 26.88 -5.13 0.80
N GLY A 591 27.93 -5.90 0.47
CA GLY A 591 28.56 -6.86 1.37
C GLY A 591 28.01 -8.27 1.29
N GLY A 592 27.30 -8.61 0.23
CA GLY A 592 26.91 -9.96 -0.13
C GLY A 592 28.12 -10.85 -0.53
N LYS A 593 27.86 -12.14 -0.69
CA LYS A 593 28.92 -13.15 -0.97
C LYS A 593 29.03 -13.52 -2.45
N LYS A 594 27.96 -13.39 -3.20
CA LYS A 594 27.87 -13.83 -4.61
C LYS A 594 26.97 -12.87 -5.39
N GLU A 595 27.40 -12.50 -6.57
CA GLU A 595 26.58 -11.76 -7.52
C GLU A 595 25.43 -12.63 -8.04
N ARG A 596 24.33 -11.99 -8.44
CA ARG A 596 23.26 -12.65 -9.17
C ARG A 596 23.77 -13.12 -10.53
N GLU A 597 23.30 -14.28 -10.96
CA GLU A 597 23.53 -14.74 -12.34
C GLU A 597 22.65 -14.01 -13.34
N TYR A 598 21.43 -13.64 -12.90
CA TYR A 598 20.47 -12.88 -13.70
C TYR A 598 19.49 -12.10 -12.83
N ALA A 599 18.90 -11.06 -13.39
CA ALA A 599 17.67 -10.46 -12.91
C ALA A 599 16.53 -10.83 -13.89
N MET A 600 15.31 -11.00 -13.37
CA MET A 600 14.14 -11.33 -14.18
C MET A 600 13.11 -10.22 -14.06
N SER A 601 12.57 -9.80 -15.19
CA SER A 601 11.39 -8.93 -15.27
C SER A 601 10.29 -9.68 -16.00
N GLU A 602 9.08 -9.59 -15.49
CA GLU A 602 7.94 -10.33 -16.04
C GLU A 602 6.72 -9.44 -16.27
N CYS A 603 5.90 -9.84 -17.23
CA CYS A 603 4.61 -9.25 -17.55
C CYS A 603 3.56 -10.35 -17.45
N LEU A 604 2.71 -10.27 -16.43
CA LEU A 604 1.72 -11.27 -16.16
C LEU A 604 0.37 -10.60 -15.91
N HIS A 605 -0.48 -10.62 -16.92
CA HIS A 605 -1.86 -10.13 -16.86
C HIS A 605 -2.83 -11.30 -17.11
N PRO A 606 -3.94 -11.39 -16.37
CA PRO A 606 -4.97 -12.40 -16.63
C PRO A 606 -5.47 -12.31 -18.07
N LYS A 607 -5.57 -13.46 -18.73
CA LYS A 607 -6.05 -13.60 -20.12
C LYS A 607 -5.11 -13.03 -21.20
N ASP A 608 -3.96 -12.48 -20.83
CA ASP A 608 -2.91 -12.02 -21.76
C ASP A 608 -1.75 -13.01 -21.83
N VAL A 609 -0.85 -12.84 -22.78
CA VAL A 609 0.32 -13.70 -22.95
C VAL A 609 1.35 -13.39 -21.89
N TYR A 610 1.83 -14.43 -21.19
CA TYR A 610 2.93 -14.27 -20.25
C TYR A 610 4.24 -14.03 -20.97
N CYS A 611 4.97 -13.00 -20.57
CA CYS A 611 6.29 -12.67 -21.05
C CYS A 611 7.27 -12.49 -19.90
N ALA A 612 8.52 -12.83 -20.12
CA ALA A 612 9.62 -12.61 -19.17
C ALA A 612 10.91 -12.24 -19.89
N THR A 613 11.69 -11.35 -19.29
CA THR A 613 13.05 -11.02 -19.76
C THR A 613 14.05 -11.30 -18.64
N PHE A 614 15.10 -12.04 -18.99
CA PHE A 614 16.21 -12.35 -18.11
C PHE A 614 17.43 -11.54 -18.56
N TYR A 615 17.98 -10.76 -17.64
CA TYR A 615 19.16 -9.94 -17.85
C TYR A 615 20.37 -10.62 -17.20
N THR A 616 21.33 -11.03 -17.99
CA THR A 616 22.61 -11.58 -17.54
C THR A 616 23.74 -10.61 -17.88
N ARG A 617 24.99 -10.90 -17.48
CA ARG A 617 26.12 -10.06 -17.86
C ARG A 617 26.44 -10.10 -19.37
N GLU A 618 26.06 -11.16 -20.05
CA GLU A 618 26.44 -11.40 -21.46
C GLU A 618 25.24 -11.26 -22.40
N ASN A 619 24.04 -11.61 -21.92
CA ASN A 619 22.87 -11.73 -22.78
C ASN A 619 21.59 -11.16 -22.12
N THR A 620 20.70 -10.68 -22.95
CA THR A 620 19.29 -10.46 -22.64
C THR A 620 18.48 -11.58 -23.28
N ILE A 621 17.71 -12.32 -22.48
CA ILE A 621 16.90 -13.46 -22.92
C ILE A 621 15.43 -13.10 -22.74
N TYR A 622 14.72 -12.90 -23.85
CA TYR A 622 13.28 -12.68 -23.85
C TYR A 622 12.53 -13.96 -24.09
N PHE A 623 11.54 -14.23 -23.24
CA PHE A 623 10.63 -15.35 -23.33
C PHE A 623 9.20 -14.84 -23.53
N GLU A 624 8.45 -15.47 -24.44
CA GLU A 624 7.03 -15.22 -24.67
C GLU A 624 6.30 -16.55 -24.81
N ASN A 625 5.26 -16.79 -24.02
CA ASN A 625 4.43 -17.97 -24.11
C ASN A 625 3.50 -17.87 -25.32
N GLY A 626 3.20 -18.99 -25.97
CA GLY A 626 2.31 -19.02 -27.14
C GLY A 626 0.81 -19.04 -26.79
N LEU A 627 0.46 -19.24 -25.51
CA LEU A 627 -0.90 -19.26 -25.02
C LEU A 627 -1.13 -18.20 -23.95
N PRO A 628 -2.32 -17.59 -23.89
CA PRO A 628 -2.65 -16.63 -22.83
C PRO A 628 -2.71 -17.32 -21.46
N THR A 629 -2.53 -16.50 -20.43
CA THR A 629 -2.71 -16.89 -19.03
C THR A 629 -4.18 -17.23 -18.75
N ARG A 630 -4.43 -18.02 -17.72
CA ARG A 630 -5.77 -18.29 -17.19
C ARG A 630 -6.24 -17.10 -16.33
N GLU A 631 -7.50 -17.15 -15.92
CA GLU A 631 -8.09 -16.12 -15.04
C GLU A 631 -7.39 -16.00 -13.68
N ASP A 632 -6.80 -17.09 -13.19
CA ASP A 632 -6.00 -17.10 -11.96
C ASP A 632 -4.52 -16.73 -12.16
N GLY A 633 -4.15 -16.24 -13.34
CA GLY A 633 -2.79 -15.86 -13.71
C GLY A 633 -1.86 -17.03 -14.06
N ARG A 634 -2.32 -18.29 -13.94
CA ARG A 634 -1.52 -19.46 -14.34
C ARG A 634 -1.47 -19.59 -15.85
N PHE A 635 -0.40 -20.18 -16.34
CA PHE A 635 -0.22 -20.46 -17.76
C PHE A 635 0.36 -21.85 -17.99
N VAL A 636 0.15 -22.36 -19.18
CA VAL A 636 0.74 -23.62 -19.66
C VAL A 636 1.82 -23.25 -20.65
N LEU A 637 3.04 -23.75 -20.44
CA LEU A 637 4.15 -23.60 -21.38
C LEU A 637 3.84 -24.35 -22.65
N LYS A 638 3.51 -23.61 -23.72
CA LYS A 638 3.21 -24.17 -25.03
C LYS A 638 3.51 -23.15 -26.12
N ASP A 639 4.09 -23.64 -27.22
CA ASP A 639 4.38 -22.87 -28.44
C ASP A 639 5.15 -21.56 -28.15
N TYR A 640 6.00 -21.57 -27.10
CA TYR A 640 6.75 -20.41 -26.65
C TYR A 640 7.87 -20.01 -27.60
N LYS A 641 8.24 -18.73 -27.54
CA LYS A 641 9.38 -18.17 -28.25
C LYS A 641 10.46 -17.72 -27.26
N ILE A 642 11.70 -17.89 -27.66
CA ILE A 642 12.88 -17.38 -26.93
C ILE A 642 13.74 -16.61 -27.90
N ASN A 643 14.02 -15.35 -27.56
CA ASN A 643 14.96 -14.50 -28.29
C ASN A 643 16.16 -14.22 -27.37
N VAL A 644 17.36 -14.40 -27.88
CA VAL A 644 18.61 -14.11 -27.15
C VAL A 644 19.35 -13.02 -27.92
N THR A 645 19.68 -11.94 -27.21
CA THR A 645 20.47 -10.84 -27.76
C THR A 645 21.70 -10.60 -26.88
N ASP A 646 22.82 -10.28 -27.48
CA ASP A 646 24.04 -9.89 -26.74
C ASP A 646 23.83 -8.54 -26.06
N CYS A 647 24.39 -8.37 -24.83
CA CYS A 647 24.30 -7.11 -24.07
C CYS A 647 25.17 -6.01 -24.61
#